data_30c4b6b09e3c85dd239ed0d6eb1c73d9
#
_entry.id   30c4b6b09e3c85dd239ed0d6eb1c73d9
#
_cell.length_a   1.000
_cell.length_b   1.000
_cell.length_c   1.000
_cell.angle_alpha   90.00
_cell.angle_beta   90.00
_cell.angle_gamma   90.00
#
_symmetry.space_group_name_H-M   'P 1'
#
loop_
_entity.id
_entity.type
_entity.pdbx_description
1 polymer ?
#
loop_
_entity_poly.entity_id
_entity_poly.type
_entity_poly.pdbx_seq_one_letter_code
_entity_poly.pdbx_strand_id
1 'polypeptide(L)'
;MLRFHEHRYYILNDPLLSDYEYDQLFKALEKIEKENPTLITLDSPTQRVAHELTREFPTVQHLVPMLSLDNSYNADDLLDFDRKVRELSGLEQISYCVEPKFDGGSISLIYENDQLVRAATRGDGVAGDEVTINIRQIHSVPLTAPFSKFGIQQAEIRGEVLMNKENFSRYNQSLTAQGLAPLANPRNAASGTLRLKDPPEVAKRNLEVFVYHLSYFSLQKEEQSPVALQSHAATLGLLWELGFRSPAREKKVFNSIQDVINYCVEFEAVRDTLPYEIDGMVIKVNEVALQEKLGMTSHHPRWAVAFKFKARQATTQLIGIEFQVGRTGAVTPVAKLEPVGVGGVMVSSISVHNEEYIAEKDLRIGDQVLIERAGDVIPQIVKSLTEARTGKEKQIQFPSVCPVCASKLFKEEEEAVWRCINLECPAQVIERIIHFVSKDALDIRGFGEANVRKFVELGLLGDIPGIYTLDFAQLSSMEGFGKKSIENLQQAIELSKKQPLHRLIYALGIRFVGETTARTLANAVDHLLDFQSFSEEQLQQLEDVGTKVAGSIRQFFSNSDNIKMLHALEKLGLTLRNEKKDTHSTGNLTGKTFLFTGTLSKLKRSEAEEMVRANGGQILSGVSAKLNYLVAGEEAGSKLEKAKKIPSIHVINEQDFIKLLGE
;
A
#
# COMPACT_ATOMS: atom_id res chain seq x y z
N MET A 1 8.40 32.56 -19.27
CA MET A 1 7.64 33.58 -18.54
C MET A 1 6.54 32.96 -17.71
N LEU A 2 5.52 32.29 -18.26
CA LEU A 2 4.44 31.65 -17.48
C LEU A 2 4.94 30.73 -16.37
N ARG A 3 5.85 29.78 -16.64
CA ARG A 3 6.45 28.89 -15.62
C ARG A 3 7.13 29.64 -14.48
N PHE A 4 7.74 30.80 -14.74
CA PHE A 4 8.32 31.64 -13.70
C PHE A 4 7.23 32.19 -12.77
N HIS A 5 6.10 32.63 -13.34
CA HIS A 5 4.97 33.13 -12.55
C HIS A 5 4.23 32.01 -11.82
N GLU A 6 4.07 30.81 -12.42
CA GLU A 6 3.56 29.61 -11.74
C GLU A 6 4.41 29.25 -10.52
N HIS A 7 5.75 29.23 -10.67
CA HIS A 7 6.66 28.95 -9.57
C HIS A 7 6.52 29.98 -8.43
N ARG A 8 6.44 31.26 -8.75
CA ARG A 8 6.23 32.30 -7.75
C ARG A 8 4.88 32.19 -7.06
N TYR A 9 3.83 31.92 -7.79
CA TYR A 9 2.47 31.79 -7.26
C TYR A 9 2.30 30.50 -6.42
N TYR A 10 2.57 29.34 -7.02
CA TYR A 10 2.25 28.03 -6.41
C TYR A 10 3.32 27.51 -5.46
N ILE A 11 4.58 27.89 -5.62
CA ILE A 11 5.69 27.39 -4.79
C ILE A 11 6.13 28.41 -3.76
N LEU A 12 6.42 29.65 -4.21
CA LEU A 12 6.96 30.69 -3.33
C LEU A 12 5.89 31.45 -2.55
N ASN A 13 4.61 31.38 -2.95
CA ASN A 13 3.51 32.18 -2.42
C ASN A 13 3.78 33.70 -2.51
N ASP A 14 4.41 34.12 -3.61
CA ASP A 14 4.88 35.50 -3.83
C ASP A 14 4.60 35.94 -5.29
N PRO A 15 3.32 36.06 -5.68
CA PRO A 15 2.94 36.43 -7.05
C PRO A 15 3.38 37.84 -7.41
N LEU A 16 3.88 38.00 -8.64
CA LEU A 16 4.22 39.32 -9.22
C LEU A 16 3.16 39.82 -10.19
N LEU A 17 2.26 38.96 -10.61
CA LEU A 17 1.14 39.29 -11.50
C LEU A 17 -0.17 38.99 -10.79
N SER A 18 -1.21 39.75 -11.14
CA SER A 18 -2.59 39.42 -10.78
C SER A 18 -3.05 38.19 -11.59
N ASP A 19 -4.08 37.50 -11.11
CA ASP A 19 -4.69 36.36 -11.81
C ASP A 19 -5.12 36.74 -13.24
N TYR A 20 -5.65 37.96 -13.42
CA TYR A 20 -6.06 38.46 -14.73
C TYR A 20 -4.86 38.61 -15.68
N GLU A 21 -3.74 39.19 -15.23
CA GLU A 21 -2.54 39.33 -16.06
C GLU A 21 -1.93 37.96 -16.43
N TYR A 22 -1.94 37.02 -15.50
CA TYR A 22 -1.51 35.65 -15.78
C TYR A 22 -2.41 34.99 -16.83
N ASP A 23 -3.75 35.11 -16.71
CA ASP A 23 -4.71 34.56 -17.68
C ASP A 23 -4.52 35.16 -19.07
N GLN A 24 -4.19 36.45 -19.19
CA GLN A 24 -3.89 37.06 -20.48
C GLN A 24 -2.63 36.46 -21.15
N LEU A 25 -1.58 36.21 -20.36
CA LEU A 25 -0.37 35.53 -20.85
C LEU A 25 -0.64 34.08 -21.24
N PHE A 26 -1.46 33.39 -20.47
CA PHE A 26 -1.85 32.00 -20.76
C PHE A 26 -2.66 31.90 -22.07
N LYS A 27 -3.67 32.76 -22.26
CA LYS A 27 -4.46 32.84 -23.51
C LYS A 27 -3.60 33.24 -24.71
N ALA A 28 -2.59 34.09 -24.52
CA ALA A 28 -1.66 34.43 -25.60
C ALA A 28 -0.82 33.22 -26.02
N LEU A 29 -0.37 32.37 -25.07
CA LEU A 29 0.32 31.13 -25.36
C LEU A 29 -0.59 30.14 -26.08
N GLU A 30 -1.83 29.92 -25.59
CA GLU A 30 -2.81 29.05 -26.24
C GLU A 30 -3.04 29.45 -27.71
N LYS A 31 -3.15 30.77 -27.97
CA LYS A 31 -3.32 31.28 -29.33
C LYS A 31 -2.13 30.96 -30.22
N ILE A 32 -0.87 31.21 -29.72
CA ILE A 32 0.35 30.93 -30.46
C ILE A 32 0.45 29.43 -30.79
N GLU A 33 0.18 28.56 -29.84
CA GLU A 33 0.23 27.11 -30.03
C GLU A 33 -0.86 26.60 -30.98
N LYS A 34 -2.05 27.19 -30.93
CA LYS A 34 -3.13 26.87 -31.86
C LYS A 34 -2.80 27.27 -33.31
N GLU A 35 -2.17 28.42 -33.47
CA GLU A 35 -1.72 28.93 -34.78
C GLU A 35 -0.49 28.16 -35.29
N ASN A 36 0.34 27.60 -34.39
CA ASN A 36 1.58 26.89 -34.69
C ASN A 36 1.72 25.58 -33.90
N PRO A 37 0.98 24.52 -34.25
CA PRO A 37 0.97 23.25 -33.49
C PRO A 37 2.35 22.60 -33.31
N THR A 38 3.30 22.90 -34.21
CA THR A 38 4.68 22.37 -34.13
C THR A 38 5.52 22.99 -33.01
N LEU A 39 5.06 24.10 -32.41
CA LEU A 39 5.72 24.75 -31.28
C LEU A 39 5.25 24.18 -29.91
N ILE A 40 4.24 23.33 -29.91
CA ILE A 40 3.74 22.71 -28.70
C ILE A 40 4.81 21.78 -28.14
N THR A 41 5.22 22.03 -26.88
CA THR A 41 6.14 21.17 -26.14
C THR A 41 5.38 20.42 -25.05
N LEU A 42 5.85 19.22 -24.70
CA LEU A 42 5.21 18.37 -23.67
C LEU A 42 5.14 19.04 -22.30
N ASP A 43 5.98 20.03 -22.06
CA ASP A 43 6.11 20.78 -20.82
C ASP A 43 5.44 22.17 -20.88
N SER A 44 4.70 22.47 -21.95
CA SER A 44 3.94 23.72 -22.03
C SER A 44 2.88 23.75 -20.91
N PRO A 45 2.70 24.91 -20.24
CA PRO A 45 1.58 25.09 -19.29
C PRO A 45 0.22 24.74 -19.87
N THR A 46 0.01 24.93 -21.17
CA THR A 46 -1.24 24.57 -21.88
C THR A 46 -1.47 23.07 -21.98
N GLN A 47 -0.41 22.26 -21.91
CA GLN A 47 -0.47 20.80 -21.94
C GLN A 47 -0.84 20.18 -20.58
N ARG A 48 -1.06 20.99 -19.54
CA ARG A 48 -1.66 20.52 -18.29
C ARG A 48 -3.13 20.13 -18.47
N VAL A 49 -3.85 20.76 -19.41
CA VAL A 49 -5.29 20.54 -19.60
C VAL A 49 -5.53 19.29 -20.45
N ALA A 50 -5.88 18.18 -19.83
CA ALA A 50 -6.41 17.01 -20.53
C ALA A 50 -7.91 17.16 -20.71
N HIS A 51 -8.40 17.09 -21.96
CA HIS A 51 -9.82 17.22 -22.29
C HIS A 51 -10.54 15.87 -22.38
N GLU A 52 -9.80 14.76 -22.32
CA GLU A 52 -10.37 13.42 -22.47
C GLU A 52 -10.47 12.72 -21.11
N LEU A 53 -11.59 12.01 -20.89
CA LEU A 53 -11.77 11.15 -19.72
C LEU A 53 -10.78 10.01 -19.73
N THR A 54 -10.08 9.81 -18.62
CA THR A 54 -9.21 8.66 -18.42
C THR A 54 -10.05 7.38 -18.35
N ARG A 55 -9.76 6.41 -19.20
CA ARG A 55 -10.53 5.15 -19.23
C ARG A 55 -10.15 4.22 -18.09
N GLU A 56 -8.85 4.05 -17.87
CA GLU A 56 -8.27 3.16 -16.85
C GLU A 56 -6.98 3.75 -16.31
N PHE A 57 -6.61 3.32 -15.10
CA PHE A 57 -5.31 3.60 -14.49
C PHE A 57 -4.50 2.30 -14.52
N PRO A 58 -3.56 2.14 -15.48
CA PRO A 58 -2.72 0.94 -15.53
C PRO A 58 -1.87 0.83 -14.28
N THR A 59 -1.63 -0.40 -13.83
CA THR A 59 -0.70 -0.66 -12.73
C THR A 59 0.73 -0.65 -13.26
N VAL A 60 1.62 0.12 -12.61
CA VAL A 60 3.03 0.26 -12.97
C VAL A 60 3.93 -0.03 -11.78
N GLN A 61 5.11 -0.60 -12.04
CA GLN A 61 6.09 -0.87 -11.00
C GLN A 61 6.89 0.39 -10.64
N HIS A 62 7.23 0.53 -9.35
CA HIS A 62 8.17 1.54 -8.87
C HIS A 62 9.61 1.15 -9.23
N LEU A 63 10.50 2.13 -9.43
CA LEU A 63 11.93 1.86 -9.63
C LEU A 63 12.56 1.28 -8.35
N VAL A 64 12.10 1.78 -7.19
CA VAL A 64 12.49 1.29 -5.86
C VAL A 64 11.23 1.06 -5.04
N PRO A 65 11.12 0.01 -4.20
CA PRO A 65 9.93 -0.23 -3.37
C PRO A 65 9.60 0.96 -2.45
N MET A 66 8.32 1.32 -2.35
CA MET A 66 7.79 2.35 -1.45
C MET A 66 7.44 1.74 -0.08
N LEU A 67 8.44 1.61 0.79
CA LEU A 67 8.28 1.03 2.11
C LEU A 67 7.51 1.95 3.06
N SER A 68 6.80 1.37 4.02
CA SER A 68 6.24 2.09 5.15
C SER A 68 7.34 2.50 6.14
N LEU A 69 7.06 3.44 7.03
CA LEU A 69 7.93 3.76 8.15
C LEU A 69 7.51 2.96 9.38
N ASP A 70 8.48 2.61 10.22
CA ASP A 70 8.17 2.16 11.58
C ASP A 70 7.61 3.31 12.41
N ASN A 71 6.78 3.00 13.42
CA ASN A 71 6.13 4.01 14.23
C ASN A 71 6.75 4.09 15.64
N SER A 72 6.84 5.29 16.16
CA SER A 72 7.12 5.59 17.56
C SER A 72 6.03 6.52 18.12
N TYR A 73 5.74 6.40 19.41
CA TYR A 73 4.64 7.11 20.06
C TYR A 73 5.08 7.91 21.28
N ASN A 74 6.32 7.71 21.74
CA ASN A 74 6.86 8.32 22.94
C ASN A 74 8.38 8.51 22.83
N ALA A 75 8.96 9.13 23.86
CA ALA A 75 10.39 9.40 23.92
C ALA A 75 11.23 8.12 23.96
N ASP A 76 10.77 7.09 24.69
CA ASP A 76 11.53 5.84 24.86
C ASP A 76 11.67 5.09 23.52
N ASP A 77 10.64 5.11 22.68
CA ASP A 77 10.68 4.54 21.33
C ASP A 77 11.74 5.24 20.46
N LEU A 78 11.87 6.56 20.57
CA LEU A 78 12.89 7.33 19.83
C LEU A 78 14.30 7.07 20.38
N LEU A 79 14.45 6.90 21.69
CA LEU A 79 15.73 6.49 22.30
C LEU A 79 16.14 5.09 21.86
N ASP A 80 15.20 4.15 21.74
CA ASP A 80 15.46 2.82 21.22
C ASP A 80 15.84 2.83 19.73
N PHE A 81 15.18 3.69 18.94
CA PHE A 81 15.56 3.92 17.54
C PHE A 81 17.01 4.43 17.44
N ASP A 82 17.40 5.47 18.19
CA ASP A 82 18.75 6.03 18.20
C ASP A 82 19.78 4.97 18.64
N ARG A 83 19.48 4.20 19.69
CA ARG A 83 20.33 3.10 20.15
C ARG A 83 20.59 2.10 19.02
N LYS A 84 19.54 1.64 18.33
CA LYS A 84 19.66 0.70 17.19
C LYS A 84 20.48 1.27 16.05
N VAL A 85 20.28 2.56 15.71
CA VAL A 85 21.07 3.24 14.67
C VAL A 85 22.54 3.30 15.04
N ARG A 86 22.89 3.63 16.29
CA ARG A 86 24.28 3.66 16.80
C ARG A 86 24.91 2.28 16.78
N GLU A 87 24.22 1.25 17.27
CA GLU A 87 24.71 -0.12 17.28
C GLU A 87 25.02 -0.64 15.87
N LEU A 88 24.14 -0.39 14.91
CA LEU A 88 24.31 -0.82 13.52
C LEU A 88 25.37 -0.01 12.77
N SER A 89 25.49 1.28 13.07
CA SER A 89 26.45 2.18 12.41
C SER A 89 27.84 2.10 13.00
N GLY A 90 27.95 1.80 14.30
CA GLY A 90 29.18 1.89 15.09
C GLY A 90 29.60 3.34 15.40
N LEU A 91 28.70 4.31 15.25
CA LEU A 91 28.96 5.73 15.48
C LEU A 91 28.33 6.19 16.79
N GLU A 92 29.03 7.04 17.55
CA GLU A 92 28.52 7.62 18.80
C GLU A 92 27.61 8.85 18.56
N GLN A 93 27.83 9.57 17.49
CA GLN A 93 27.06 10.76 17.13
C GLN A 93 26.37 10.56 15.79
N ILE A 94 25.07 10.79 15.75
CA ILE A 94 24.23 10.68 14.57
C ILE A 94 23.53 12.02 14.34
N SER A 95 23.56 12.50 13.10
CA SER A 95 22.79 13.66 12.69
C SER A 95 21.42 13.22 12.16
N TYR A 96 20.36 13.84 12.65
CA TYR A 96 18.98 13.55 12.26
C TYR A 96 18.34 14.74 11.56
N CYS A 97 17.69 14.51 10.43
CA CYS A 97 16.77 15.45 9.79
C CYS A 97 15.34 15.12 10.22
N VAL A 98 14.65 16.11 10.80
CA VAL A 98 13.27 15.99 11.27
C VAL A 98 12.38 16.85 10.40
N GLU A 99 11.30 16.28 9.90
CA GLU A 99 10.36 16.92 8.97
C GLU A 99 8.90 16.58 9.33
N PRO A 100 7.90 17.42 8.96
CA PRO A 100 6.50 17.10 9.18
C PRO A 100 6.09 15.83 8.45
N LYS A 101 5.30 14.97 9.11
CA LYS A 101 4.67 13.83 8.49
C LYS A 101 3.32 14.26 7.91
N PHE A 102 3.32 14.58 6.64
CA PHE A 102 2.12 15.00 5.92
C PHE A 102 1.11 13.86 5.83
N ASP A 103 -0.17 14.18 5.97
CA ASP A 103 -1.29 13.24 5.93
C ASP A 103 -2.12 13.41 4.64
N GLY A 104 -1.83 12.62 3.62
CA GLY A 104 -2.42 12.73 2.29
C GLY A 104 -2.42 11.43 1.50
N GLY A 105 -2.09 11.52 0.21
CA GLY A 105 -1.92 10.39 -0.70
C GLY A 105 -0.49 10.31 -1.21
N SER A 106 0.21 9.23 -0.88
CA SER A 106 1.59 9.04 -1.31
C SER A 106 1.70 8.87 -2.82
N ILE A 107 2.71 9.50 -3.40
CA ILE A 107 2.98 9.54 -4.83
C ILE A 107 4.46 9.32 -5.15
N SER A 108 4.73 8.61 -6.24
CA SER A 108 6.04 8.53 -6.91
C SER A 108 6.00 9.33 -8.19
N LEU A 109 6.99 10.20 -8.40
CA LEU A 109 7.17 11.03 -9.61
C LEU A 109 8.49 10.63 -10.27
N ILE A 110 8.46 10.26 -11.55
CA ILE A 110 9.64 9.92 -12.32
C ILE A 110 9.91 11.00 -13.35
N TYR A 111 11.12 11.54 -13.29
CA TYR A 111 11.67 12.48 -14.27
C TYR A 111 12.78 11.80 -15.06
N GLU A 112 12.74 11.98 -16.38
CA GLU A 112 13.78 11.55 -17.31
C GLU A 112 14.14 12.72 -18.23
N ASN A 113 15.44 13.00 -18.36
CA ASN A 113 15.93 14.11 -19.17
C ASN A 113 15.16 15.42 -18.85
N ASP A 114 15.06 15.73 -17.56
CA ASP A 114 14.38 16.91 -17.01
C ASP A 114 12.84 16.93 -17.12
N GLN A 115 12.21 15.95 -17.74
CA GLN A 115 10.75 15.94 -17.97
C GLN A 115 10.03 14.94 -17.06
N LEU A 116 8.84 15.32 -16.56
CA LEU A 116 7.95 14.41 -15.86
C LEU A 116 7.38 13.37 -16.85
N VAL A 117 7.85 12.13 -16.74
CA VAL A 117 7.44 11.03 -17.63
C VAL A 117 6.35 10.16 -17.02
N ARG A 118 6.37 9.99 -15.68
CA ARG A 118 5.42 9.11 -14.99
C ARG A 118 5.15 9.54 -13.56
N ALA A 119 3.90 9.36 -13.13
CA ALA A 119 3.49 9.47 -11.74
C ALA A 119 2.62 8.28 -11.35
N ALA A 120 2.87 7.68 -10.18
CA ALA A 120 2.14 6.50 -9.70
C ALA A 120 1.80 6.61 -8.21
N THR A 121 0.61 6.13 -7.82
CA THR A 121 0.24 5.98 -6.41
C THR A 121 1.09 4.91 -5.74
N ARG A 122 1.17 4.89 -4.41
CA ARG A 122 1.96 3.89 -3.66
C ARG A 122 1.55 2.45 -3.99
N GLY A 123 0.24 2.19 -4.16
CA GLY A 123 -0.27 0.84 -4.32
C GLY A 123 0.08 -0.06 -3.13
N ASP A 124 0.62 -1.25 -3.44
CA ASP A 124 1.13 -2.22 -2.46
C ASP A 124 2.59 -1.94 -2.01
N GLY A 125 3.18 -0.87 -2.55
CA GLY A 125 4.58 -0.50 -2.31
C GLY A 125 5.55 -1.03 -3.37
N VAL A 126 5.18 -2.03 -4.17
CA VAL A 126 5.97 -2.54 -5.31
C VAL A 126 5.43 -1.94 -6.61
N ALA A 127 4.11 -1.87 -6.74
CA ALA A 127 3.42 -1.31 -7.89
C ALA A 127 2.24 -0.43 -7.47
N GLY A 128 1.90 0.55 -8.28
CA GLY A 128 0.79 1.47 -8.04
C GLY A 128 0.03 1.83 -9.31
N ASP A 129 -1.08 2.54 -9.16
CA ASP A 129 -1.86 3.01 -10.30
C ASP A 129 -1.16 4.22 -10.93
N GLU A 130 -0.96 4.19 -12.26
CA GLU A 130 -0.40 5.31 -13.00
C GLU A 130 -1.41 6.45 -13.10
N VAL A 131 -1.06 7.59 -12.53
CA VAL A 131 -1.92 8.77 -12.43
C VAL A 131 -1.28 10.03 -13.05
N THR A 132 -0.39 9.84 -14.00
CA THR A 132 0.41 10.92 -14.63
C THR A 132 -0.46 12.06 -15.16
N ILE A 133 -1.59 11.72 -15.82
CA ILE A 133 -2.51 12.72 -16.38
C ILE A 133 -3.10 13.59 -15.28
N ASN A 134 -3.48 13.00 -14.16
CA ASN A 134 -4.04 13.71 -13.01
C ASN A 134 -2.99 14.55 -12.28
N ILE A 135 -1.77 14.02 -12.13
CA ILE A 135 -0.66 14.77 -11.50
C ILE A 135 -0.27 16.00 -12.33
N ARG A 136 -0.34 15.93 -13.66
CA ARG A 136 -0.11 17.10 -14.51
C ARG A 136 -1.07 18.26 -14.26
N GLN A 137 -2.26 18.00 -13.68
CA GLN A 137 -3.22 19.04 -13.28
C GLN A 137 -2.80 19.77 -12.00
N ILE A 138 -1.84 19.24 -11.24
CA ILE A 138 -1.39 19.82 -9.96
C ILE A 138 -0.25 20.79 -10.21
N HIS A 139 -0.51 22.07 -10.04
CA HIS A 139 0.42 23.15 -10.37
C HIS A 139 1.71 23.15 -9.54
N SER A 140 1.69 22.59 -8.33
CA SER A 140 2.90 22.45 -7.49
C SER A 140 3.88 21.38 -7.99
N VAL A 141 3.51 20.61 -9.04
CA VAL A 141 4.40 19.64 -9.69
C VAL A 141 4.95 20.25 -10.98
N PRO A 142 6.25 20.53 -11.09
CA PRO A 142 6.87 21.00 -12.32
C PRO A 142 6.75 19.96 -13.41
N LEU A 143 6.33 20.33 -14.62
CA LEU A 143 6.37 19.43 -15.78
C LEU A 143 7.81 19.18 -16.25
N THR A 144 8.70 20.13 -15.95
CA THR A 144 10.14 20.06 -16.24
C THR A 144 10.91 20.56 -15.04
N ALA A 145 11.92 19.84 -14.60
CA ALA A 145 12.84 20.22 -13.54
C ALA A 145 14.29 19.96 -14.00
N PRO A 146 15.20 20.96 -13.92
CA PRO A 146 16.52 20.88 -14.54
C PRO A 146 17.50 20.00 -13.73
N PHE A 147 17.21 18.72 -13.59
CA PHE A 147 18.06 17.71 -12.97
C PHE A 147 19.39 17.55 -13.67
N SER A 148 19.41 17.76 -15.01
CA SER A 148 20.61 17.70 -15.83
C SER A 148 21.69 18.69 -15.40
N LYS A 149 21.34 19.85 -14.80
CA LYS A 149 22.29 20.79 -14.21
C LYS A 149 23.11 20.20 -13.06
N PHE A 150 22.61 19.12 -12.45
CA PHE A 150 23.27 18.38 -11.38
C PHE A 150 23.79 17.02 -11.86
N GLY A 151 23.90 16.82 -13.18
CA GLY A 151 24.37 15.57 -13.79
C GLY A 151 23.39 14.40 -13.66
N ILE A 152 22.15 14.64 -13.22
CA ILE A 152 21.13 13.60 -13.02
C ILE A 152 20.36 13.42 -14.33
N GLN A 153 20.30 12.19 -14.84
CA GLN A 153 19.56 11.82 -16.06
C GLN A 153 18.14 11.35 -15.73
N GLN A 154 17.99 10.51 -14.73
CA GLN A 154 16.70 9.99 -14.25
C GLN A 154 16.60 10.19 -12.74
N ALA A 155 15.41 10.54 -12.26
CA ALA A 155 15.12 10.70 -10.84
C ALA A 155 13.75 10.12 -10.50
N GLU A 156 13.65 9.32 -9.43
CA GLU A 156 12.37 9.00 -8.78
C GLU A 156 12.26 9.78 -7.47
N ILE A 157 11.22 10.59 -7.37
CA ILE A 157 10.96 11.44 -6.21
C ILE A 157 9.67 10.97 -5.54
N ARG A 158 9.67 10.91 -4.22
CA ARG A 158 8.48 10.60 -3.43
C ARG A 158 7.93 11.83 -2.76
N GLY A 159 6.63 11.92 -2.76
CA GLY A 159 5.90 13.01 -2.14
C GLY A 159 4.57 12.57 -1.56
N GLU A 160 3.89 13.52 -0.93
CA GLU A 160 2.54 13.38 -0.44
C GLU A 160 1.65 14.40 -1.14
N VAL A 161 0.55 13.94 -1.70
CA VAL A 161 -0.48 14.78 -2.32
C VAL A 161 -1.44 15.21 -1.23
N LEU A 162 -1.61 16.51 -1.09
CA LEU A 162 -2.38 17.13 -0.01
C LEU A 162 -3.50 18.00 -0.57
N MET A 163 -4.55 18.15 0.21
CA MET A 163 -5.52 19.20 0.05
C MET A 163 -5.40 20.17 1.24
N ASN A 164 -5.08 21.43 0.96
CA ASN A 164 -5.00 22.48 1.95
C ASN A 164 -6.36 22.65 2.65
N LYS A 165 -6.37 22.92 3.97
CA LYS A 165 -7.59 23.07 4.80
C LYS A 165 -8.56 24.13 4.24
N GLU A 166 -8.04 25.22 3.73
CA GLU A 166 -8.84 26.28 3.13
C GLU A 166 -9.48 25.83 1.82
N ASN A 167 -8.70 25.20 0.93
CA ASN A 167 -9.21 24.64 -0.33
C ASN A 167 -10.26 23.55 -0.08
N PHE A 168 -10.05 22.70 0.92
CA PHE A 168 -11.00 21.68 1.34
C PHE A 168 -12.33 22.31 1.80
N SER A 169 -12.28 23.34 2.65
CA SER A 169 -13.46 24.04 3.12
C SER A 169 -14.22 24.70 1.97
N ARG A 170 -13.51 25.41 1.08
CA ARG A 170 -14.09 26.09 -0.09
C ARG A 170 -14.74 25.11 -1.06
N TYR A 171 -14.06 23.99 -1.34
CA TYR A 171 -14.60 22.96 -2.22
C TYR A 171 -15.84 22.31 -1.63
N ASN A 172 -15.85 21.98 -0.33
CA ASN A 172 -17.03 21.42 0.34
C ASN A 172 -18.21 22.37 0.38
N GLN A 173 -17.98 23.68 0.54
CA GLN A 173 -19.04 24.69 0.42
C GLN A 173 -19.66 24.68 -1.00
N SER A 174 -18.84 24.52 -2.04
CA SER A 174 -19.32 24.43 -3.40
C SER A 174 -20.15 23.18 -3.66
N LEU A 175 -19.76 22.02 -3.10
CA LEU A 175 -20.53 20.77 -3.18
C LEU A 175 -21.89 20.92 -2.47
N THR A 176 -21.91 21.47 -1.27
CA THR A 176 -23.14 21.69 -0.50
C THR A 176 -24.10 22.64 -1.24
N ALA A 177 -23.58 23.71 -1.85
CA ALA A 177 -24.37 24.63 -2.66
C ALA A 177 -25.02 23.95 -3.89
N GLN A 178 -24.41 22.87 -4.39
CA GLN A 178 -24.93 22.05 -5.49
C GLN A 178 -25.82 20.90 -5.01
N GLY A 179 -26.08 20.78 -3.70
CA GLY A 179 -26.85 19.67 -3.12
C GLY A 179 -26.09 18.33 -3.08
N LEU A 180 -24.76 18.36 -3.26
CA LEU A 180 -23.92 17.18 -3.24
C LEU A 180 -23.34 16.96 -1.83
N ALA A 181 -23.03 15.70 -1.51
CA ALA A 181 -22.41 15.35 -0.23
C ALA A 181 -20.98 15.92 -0.14
N PRO A 182 -20.59 16.57 0.98
CA PRO A 182 -19.25 17.05 1.18
C PRO A 182 -18.24 15.89 1.32
N LEU A 183 -16.99 16.17 0.98
CA LEU A 183 -15.86 15.23 1.19
C LEU A 183 -15.59 15.09 2.70
N ALA A 184 -15.20 13.89 3.13
CA ALA A 184 -15.08 13.54 4.55
C ALA A 184 -13.92 14.26 5.27
N ASN A 185 -12.73 14.28 4.66
CA ASN A 185 -11.53 14.92 5.20
C ASN A 185 -10.53 15.24 4.08
N PRO A 186 -9.53 16.11 4.34
CA PRO A 186 -8.52 16.49 3.34
C PRO A 186 -7.71 15.32 2.79
N ARG A 187 -7.32 14.34 3.62
CA ARG A 187 -6.58 13.14 3.20
C ARG A 187 -7.36 12.29 2.20
N ASN A 188 -8.60 11.92 2.54
CA ASN A 188 -9.45 11.13 1.66
C ASN A 188 -9.79 11.90 0.39
N ALA A 189 -9.99 13.23 0.50
CA ALA A 189 -10.18 14.11 -0.64
C ALA A 189 -8.99 14.06 -1.60
N ALA A 190 -7.76 14.19 -1.10
CA ALA A 190 -6.55 14.13 -1.90
C ALA A 190 -6.38 12.74 -2.56
N SER A 191 -6.41 11.67 -1.77
CA SER A 191 -6.22 10.31 -2.27
C SER A 191 -7.29 9.87 -3.28
N GLY A 192 -8.56 10.22 -3.04
CA GLY A 192 -9.67 9.95 -3.96
C GLY A 192 -9.57 10.73 -5.26
N THR A 193 -9.07 11.97 -5.20
CA THR A 193 -8.91 12.83 -6.37
C THR A 193 -7.88 12.27 -7.36
N LEU A 194 -6.80 11.64 -6.86
CA LEU A 194 -5.77 11.05 -7.72
C LEU A 194 -6.32 10.02 -8.72
N ARG A 195 -7.45 9.39 -8.40
CA ARG A 195 -8.08 8.34 -9.22
C ARG A 195 -9.36 8.81 -9.93
N LEU A 196 -9.60 10.10 -10.00
CA LEU A 196 -10.72 10.64 -10.79
C LEU A 196 -10.45 10.44 -12.27
N LYS A 197 -11.49 10.00 -12.98
CA LYS A 197 -11.44 9.80 -14.44
C LYS A 197 -11.55 11.10 -15.23
N ASP A 198 -11.90 12.20 -14.57
CA ASP A 198 -12.06 13.54 -15.14
C ASP A 198 -10.89 14.44 -14.67
N PRO A 199 -9.83 14.62 -15.48
CA PRO A 199 -8.70 15.46 -15.11
C PRO A 199 -9.06 16.93 -14.84
N PRO A 200 -9.97 17.60 -15.58
CA PRO A 200 -10.47 18.93 -15.22
C PRO A 200 -11.04 19.02 -13.81
N GLU A 201 -11.69 17.96 -13.32
CA GLU A 201 -12.19 17.94 -11.95
C GLU A 201 -11.06 17.84 -10.91
N VAL A 202 -9.95 17.19 -11.27
CA VAL A 202 -8.72 17.19 -10.43
C VAL A 202 -8.17 18.60 -10.27
N ALA A 203 -8.10 19.36 -11.37
CA ALA A 203 -7.63 20.74 -11.35
C ALA A 203 -8.46 21.64 -10.41
N LYS A 204 -9.81 21.52 -10.44
CA LYS A 204 -10.72 22.31 -9.57
C LYS A 204 -10.49 22.09 -8.09
N ARG A 205 -9.96 20.93 -7.69
CA ARG A 205 -9.71 20.58 -6.29
C ARG A 205 -8.45 21.21 -5.71
N ASN A 206 -7.64 21.84 -6.55
CA ASN A 206 -6.46 22.61 -6.20
C ASN A 206 -5.55 21.88 -5.19
N LEU A 207 -5.13 20.66 -5.56
CA LEU A 207 -4.23 19.84 -4.76
C LEU A 207 -2.79 20.37 -4.81
N GLU A 208 -2.00 20.00 -3.82
CA GLU A 208 -0.58 20.31 -3.71
C GLU A 208 0.23 19.04 -3.47
N VAL A 209 1.47 18.98 -3.97
CA VAL A 209 2.39 17.88 -3.71
C VAL A 209 3.59 18.39 -2.94
N PHE A 210 3.86 17.78 -1.78
CA PHE A 210 5.08 17.98 -1.02
C PHE A 210 6.00 16.79 -1.23
N VAL A 211 7.16 17.02 -1.84
CA VAL A 211 8.16 15.98 -2.05
C VAL A 211 9.07 15.89 -0.83
N TYR A 212 9.31 14.67 -0.35
CA TYR A 212 10.04 14.43 0.89
C TYR A 212 11.22 13.45 0.74
N HIS A 213 11.44 12.88 -0.46
CA HIS A 213 12.54 11.93 -0.67
C HIS A 213 12.87 11.78 -2.15
N LEU A 214 14.17 11.81 -2.47
CA LEU A 214 14.71 11.36 -3.74
C LEU A 214 15.11 9.88 -3.54
N SER A 215 14.28 8.97 -4.06
CA SER A 215 14.42 7.53 -3.79
C SER A 215 15.34 6.81 -4.76
N TYR A 216 15.52 7.38 -5.94
CA TYR A 216 16.41 6.86 -6.97
C TYR A 216 16.90 7.99 -7.87
N PHE A 217 18.13 7.88 -8.33
CA PHE A 217 18.67 8.70 -9.41
C PHE A 217 19.74 7.94 -10.20
N SER A 218 19.89 8.29 -11.48
CA SER A 218 21.00 7.86 -12.31
C SER A 218 21.74 9.09 -12.84
N LEU A 219 23.04 9.01 -12.95
CA LEU A 219 23.89 10.08 -13.47
C LEU A 219 24.07 9.97 -14.99
N GLN A 220 24.27 11.11 -15.66
CA GLN A 220 24.54 11.16 -17.11
C GLN A 220 25.91 10.56 -17.48
N LYS A 221 26.85 10.61 -16.56
CA LYS A 221 28.21 10.04 -16.66
C LYS A 221 28.56 9.41 -15.33
N GLU A 222 29.56 8.52 -15.30
CA GLU A 222 30.17 7.99 -14.07
C GLU A 222 30.94 9.11 -13.34
N GLU A 223 30.23 10.08 -12.84
CA GLU A 223 30.75 11.20 -12.04
C GLU A 223 30.41 10.96 -10.55
N GLN A 224 31.15 11.61 -9.65
CA GLN A 224 30.82 11.57 -8.23
C GLN A 224 29.43 12.16 -8.01
N SER A 225 28.66 11.54 -7.12
CA SER A 225 27.34 12.03 -6.72
C SER A 225 27.41 13.49 -6.28
N PRO A 226 26.49 14.36 -6.73
CA PRO A 226 26.47 15.78 -6.34
C PRO A 226 26.51 15.96 -4.83
N VAL A 227 27.27 16.94 -4.34
CA VAL A 227 27.38 17.24 -2.89
C VAL A 227 26.00 17.44 -2.24
N ALA A 228 25.07 18.05 -2.96
CA ALA A 228 23.69 18.22 -2.49
C ALA A 228 22.95 16.90 -2.19
N LEU A 229 23.42 15.76 -2.70
CA LEU A 229 22.83 14.44 -2.45
C LEU A 229 23.50 13.66 -1.31
N GLN A 230 24.53 14.23 -0.66
CA GLN A 230 25.23 13.56 0.44
C GLN A 230 24.45 13.58 1.77
N SER A 231 23.52 14.54 1.92
CA SER A 231 22.65 14.60 3.11
C SER A 231 21.19 14.79 2.72
N HIS A 232 20.30 14.20 3.51
CA HIS A 232 18.85 14.29 3.30
C HIS A 232 18.37 15.75 3.34
N ALA A 233 18.86 16.54 4.29
CA ALA A 233 18.50 17.95 4.42
C ALA A 233 18.93 18.78 3.20
N ALA A 234 20.10 18.52 2.62
CA ALA A 234 20.57 19.19 1.40
C ALA A 234 19.77 18.73 0.17
N THR A 235 19.41 17.42 0.08
CA THR A 235 18.55 16.90 -0.98
C THR A 235 17.18 17.60 -1.00
N LEU A 236 16.57 17.82 0.17
CA LEU A 236 15.31 18.58 0.26
C LEU A 236 15.48 20.04 -0.21
N GLY A 237 16.64 20.64 0.08
CA GLY A 237 17.01 21.98 -0.43
C GLY A 237 17.13 21.99 -1.95
N LEU A 238 17.82 21.01 -2.53
CA LEU A 238 17.94 20.84 -3.97
C LEU A 238 16.58 20.68 -4.66
N LEU A 239 15.69 19.85 -4.10
CA LEU A 239 14.33 19.66 -4.64
C LEU A 239 13.54 20.98 -4.62
N TRP A 240 13.73 21.82 -3.58
CA TRP A 240 13.13 23.15 -3.53
C TRP A 240 13.70 24.08 -4.63
N GLU A 241 15.00 24.07 -4.86
CA GLU A 241 15.64 24.86 -5.93
C GLU A 241 15.22 24.40 -7.33
N LEU A 242 14.93 23.11 -7.49
CA LEU A 242 14.40 22.52 -8.73
C LEU A 242 12.91 22.86 -8.97
N GLY A 243 12.25 23.58 -8.05
CA GLY A 243 10.89 24.05 -8.18
C GLY A 243 9.82 23.15 -7.59
N PHE A 244 10.20 22.17 -6.79
CA PHE A 244 9.25 21.34 -6.04
C PHE A 244 8.90 21.97 -4.70
N ARG A 245 7.67 21.76 -4.25
CA ARG A 245 7.33 21.98 -2.85
C ARG A 245 7.94 20.87 -2.00
N SER A 246 8.85 21.21 -1.13
CA SER A 246 9.49 20.27 -0.19
C SER A 246 9.49 20.87 1.21
N PRO A 247 9.65 20.09 2.29
CA PRO A 247 9.74 20.63 3.66
C PRO A 247 11.09 21.34 3.92
N ALA A 248 11.63 22.04 2.92
CA ALA A 248 12.93 22.70 3.00
C ALA A 248 12.97 23.80 4.07
N ARG A 249 11.83 24.42 4.37
CA ARG A 249 11.68 25.47 5.39
C ARG A 249 11.30 24.91 6.76
N GLU A 250 10.52 23.83 6.78
CA GLU A 250 9.95 23.21 7.98
C GLU A 250 10.89 22.17 8.60
N LYS A 251 11.83 21.63 7.81
CA LYS A 251 12.81 20.66 8.32
C LYS A 251 13.78 21.30 9.31
N LYS A 252 14.19 20.52 10.30
CA LYS A 252 15.30 20.86 11.19
C LYS A 252 16.31 19.72 11.29
N VAL A 253 17.57 20.07 11.48
CA VAL A 253 18.66 19.10 11.66
C VAL A 253 19.17 19.17 13.10
N PHE A 254 19.32 18.01 13.74
CA PHE A 254 19.77 17.86 15.11
C PHE A 254 20.89 16.82 15.18
N ASN A 255 21.83 17.03 16.11
CA ASN A 255 22.93 16.08 16.38
C ASN A 255 22.72 15.30 17.69
N SER A 256 21.56 15.45 18.30
CA SER A 256 21.17 14.78 19.55
C SER A 256 19.74 14.28 19.44
N ILE A 257 19.51 13.03 19.82
CA ILE A 257 18.15 12.47 19.84
C ILE A 257 17.26 13.18 20.87
N GLN A 258 17.85 13.71 21.96
CA GLN A 258 17.09 14.45 22.97
C GLN A 258 16.49 15.75 22.40
N ASP A 259 17.25 16.45 21.53
CA ASP A 259 16.75 17.65 20.87
C ASP A 259 15.65 17.30 19.85
N VAL A 260 15.77 16.15 19.18
CA VAL A 260 14.71 15.60 18.31
C VAL A 260 13.45 15.36 19.10
N ILE A 261 13.53 14.70 20.26
CA ILE A 261 12.38 14.40 21.13
C ILE A 261 11.71 15.70 21.56
N ASN A 262 12.48 16.66 22.08
CA ASN A 262 11.95 17.94 22.52
C ASN A 262 11.23 18.66 21.37
N TYR A 263 11.85 18.69 20.18
CA TYR A 263 11.24 19.31 19.00
C TYR A 263 9.94 18.63 18.56
N CYS A 264 9.87 17.31 18.57
CA CYS A 264 8.67 16.57 18.23
C CYS A 264 7.50 16.90 19.18
N VAL A 265 7.78 16.98 20.49
CA VAL A 265 6.78 17.32 21.51
C VAL A 265 6.31 18.78 21.37
N GLU A 266 7.23 19.72 21.14
CA GLU A 266 6.88 21.12 20.90
C GLU A 266 6.07 21.29 19.61
N PHE A 267 6.41 20.56 18.57
CA PHE A 267 5.76 20.67 17.26
C PHE A 267 4.31 20.15 17.29
N GLU A 268 4.01 19.19 18.17
CA GLU A 268 2.64 18.70 18.37
C GLU A 268 1.68 19.84 18.76
N ALA A 269 2.12 20.81 19.54
CA ALA A 269 1.31 21.94 19.98
C ALA A 269 0.94 22.92 18.84
N VAL A 270 1.76 22.99 17.78
CA VAL A 270 1.52 23.86 16.62
C VAL A 270 0.83 23.16 15.45
N ARG A 271 0.59 21.85 15.57
CA ARG A 271 -0.05 21.00 14.55
C ARG A 271 -1.30 21.63 13.92
N ASP A 272 -2.19 22.20 14.75
CA ASP A 272 -3.48 22.71 14.31
C ASP A 272 -3.38 24.06 13.58
N THR A 273 -2.27 24.78 13.74
CA THR A 273 -2.02 26.06 13.06
C THR A 273 -1.55 25.90 11.61
N LEU A 274 -1.15 24.70 11.23
CA LEU A 274 -0.66 24.44 9.88
C LEU A 274 -1.81 24.41 8.86
N PRO A 275 -1.56 24.90 7.65
CA PRO A 275 -2.57 24.88 6.58
C PRO A 275 -2.86 23.47 6.03
N TYR A 276 -2.07 22.46 6.41
CA TYR A 276 -2.25 21.06 6.03
C TYR A 276 -2.43 20.18 7.25
N GLU A 277 -3.00 18.99 7.03
CA GLU A 277 -3.02 17.95 8.07
C GLU A 277 -1.67 17.24 8.13
N ILE A 278 -1.20 17.02 9.36
CA ILE A 278 -0.03 16.18 9.67
C ILE A 278 -0.40 15.21 10.80
N ASP A 279 0.13 14.00 10.75
CA ASP A 279 -0.14 12.96 11.75
C ASP A 279 1.06 12.68 12.68
N GLY A 280 2.15 13.44 12.50
CA GLY A 280 3.38 13.29 13.27
C GLY A 280 4.56 14.02 12.66
N MET A 281 5.76 13.54 13.02
CA MET A 281 7.03 13.95 12.45
C MET A 281 7.75 12.74 11.87
N VAL A 282 8.59 12.94 10.85
CA VAL A 282 9.48 11.90 10.34
C VAL A 282 10.91 12.25 10.73
N ILE A 283 11.57 11.32 11.41
CA ILE A 283 12.96 11.42 11.81
C ILE A 283 13.78 10.54 10.88
N LYS A 284 14.76 11.11 10.19
CA LYS A 284 15.64 10.40 9.26
C LYS A 284 17.10 10.65 9.64
N VAL A 285 17.92 9.63 9.55
CA VAL A 285 19.38 9.81 9.57
C VAL A 285 19.76 10.75 8.43
N ASN A 286 20.50 11.82 8.72
CA ASN A 286 20.72 12.89 7.75
C ASN A 286 21.75 12.52 6.66
N GLU A 287 22.76 11.72 6.97
CA GLU A 287 23.80 11.32 6.03
C GLU A 287 23.33 10.17 5.12
N VAL A 288 23.32 10.37 3.80
CA VAL A 288 22.80 9.39 2.83
C VAL A 288 23.67 8.11 2.81
N ALA A 289 25.00 8.23 2.87
CA ALA A 289 25.88 7.07 2.93
C ALA A 289 25.61 6.20 4.18
N LEU A 290 25.20 6.84 5.29
CA LEU A 290 24.82 6.12 6.50
C LEU A 290 23.45 5.45 6.36
N GLN A 291 22.48 6.07 5.66
CA GLN A 291 21.21 5.45 5.33
C GLN A 291 21.41 4.16 4.51
N GLU A 292 22.29 4.19 3.52
CA GLU A 292 22.65 3.02 2.71
C GLU A 292 23.29 1.90 3.54
N LYS A 293 24.22 2.26 4.45
CA LYS A 293 24.86 1.31 5.38
C LYS A 293 23.86 0.64 6.31
N LEU A 294 22.92 1.38 6.88
CA LEU A 294 21.88 0.88 7.78
C LEU A 294 20.87 -0.02 7.05
N GLY A 295 20.59 0.29 5.78
CA GLY A 295 19.72 -0.49 4.93
C GLY A 295 18.27 -0.50 5.41
N MET A 296 17.56 -1.57 5.04
CA MET A 296 16.12 -1.72 5.31
C MET A 296 15.79 -3.15 5.74
N THR A 297 14.62 -3.30 6.35
CA THR A 297 13.96 -4.60 6.56
C THR A 297 13.07 -4.91 5.37
N SER A 298 12.33 -6.03 5.40
CA SER A 298 11.29 -6.33 4.40
C SER A 298 10.13 -5.32 4.41
N HIS A 299 9.96 -4.53 5.48
CA HIS A 299 8.79 -3.68 5.68
C HIS A 299 9.12 -2.19 5.82
N HIS A 300 10.27 -1.84 6.39
CA HIS A 300 10.63 -0.43 6.67
C HIS A 300 12.14 -0.19 6.64
N PRO A 301 12.60 1.04 6.35
CA PRO A 301 14.01 1.43 6.45
C PRO A 301 14.45 1.49 7.92
N ARG A 302 15.71 1.12 8.20
CA ARG A 302 16.30 1.20 9.56
C ARG A 302 16.78 2.60 9.92
N TRP A 303 16.88 3.49 8.95
CA TRP A 303 17.39 4.85 9.06
C TRP A 303 16.29 5.91 9.20
N ALA A 304 15.03 5.50 9.24
CA ALA A 304 13.91 6.43 9.40
C ALA A 304 12.82 5.85 10.30
N VAL A 305 12.18 6.72 11.08
CA VAL A 305 11.06 6.39 11.97
C VAL A 305 10.04 7.52 11.93
N ALA A 306 8.76 7.18 12.06
CA ALA A 306 7.66 8.12 12.19
C ALA A 306 7.29 8.30 13.65
N PHE A 307 7.45 9.49 14.20
CA PHE A 307 6.92 9.85 15.52
C PHE A 307 5.48 10.32 15.34
N LYS A 308 4.55 9.54 15.85
CA LYS A 308 3.10 9.80 15.76
C LYS A 308 2.65 10.70 16.90
N PHE A 309 1.92 11.76 16.58
CA PHE A 309 1.30 12.61 17.59
C PHE A 309 0.19 11.85 18.32
N LYS A 310 -0.16 12.34 19.52
CA LYS A 310 -1.28 11.78 20.26
C LYS A 310 -2.56 11.85 19.44
N ALA A 311 -3.28 10.75 19.44
CA ALA A 311 -4.54 10.66 18.71
C ALA A 311 -5.55 11.67 19.29
N ARG A 312 -6.30 12.32 18.40
CA ARG A 312 -7.41 13.17 18.82
C ARG A 312 -8.51 12.34 19.42
N GLN A 313 -8.98 12.73 20.59
CA GLN A 313 -10.02 12.04 21.33
C GLN A 313 -11.32 12.82 21.31
N ALA A 314 -12.44 12.11 21.40
CA ALA A 314 -13.77 12.68 21.61
C ALA A 314 -14.60 11.77 22.50
N THR A 315 -15.60 12.35 23.15
CA THR A 315 -16.56 11.62 23.94
C THR A 315 -17.87 11.49 23.17
N THR A 316 -18.47 10.28 23.18
CA THR A 316 -19.76 10.01 22.56
C THR A 316 -20.51 8.93 23.32
N GLN A 317 -21.80 8.75 23.03
CA GLN A 317 -22.62 7.73 23.67
C GLN A 317 -22.64 6.42 22.88
N LEU A 318 -22.48 5.29 23.59
CA LEU A 318 -22.65 3.95 23.04
C LEU A 318 -24.17 3.63 23.02
N ILE A 319 -24.80 3.74 21.84
CA ILE A 319 -26.24 3.59 21.67
C ILE A 319 -26.68 2.15 21.39
N GLY A 320 -25.78 1.26 20.98
CA GLY A 320 -26.09 -0.13 20.69
C GLY A 320 -24.89 -0.96 20.27
N ILE A 321 -25.11 -2.27 20.15
CA ILE A 321 -24.14 -3.24 19.61
C ILE A 321 -24.81 -4.03 18.50
N GLU A 322 -24.12 -4.17 17.38
CA GLU A 322 -24.47 -5.05 16.28
C GLU A 322 -23.44 -6.19 16.19
N PHE A 323 -23.88 -7.41 15.96
CA PHE A 323 -22.99 -8.56 15.80
C PHE A 323 -22.92 -8.97 14.34
N GLN A 324 -21.76 -8.80 13.72
CA GLN A 324 -21.51 -9.12 12.32
C GLN A 324 -20.81 -10.46 12.18
N VAL A 325 -21.17 -11.23 11.15
CA VAL A 325 -20.59 -12.55 10.88
C VAL A 325 -19.70 -12.47 9.65
N GLY A 326 -18.39 -12.65 9.84
CA GLY A 326 -17.42 -12.63 8.76
C GLY A 326 -17.30 -13.96 8.01
N ARG A 327 -16.48 -13.97 6.96
CA ARG A 327 -16.29 -15.12 6.04
C ARG A 327 -15.88 -16.43 6.70
N THR A 328 -15.17 -16.38 7.83
CA THR A 328 -14.73 -17.55 8.62
C THR A 328 -15.68 -17.89 9.75
N GLY A 329 -16.90 -17.34 9.74
CA GLY A 329 -17.88 -17.50 10.80
C GLY A 329 -17.61 -16.67 12.06
N ALA A 330 -16.52 -15.92 12.14
CA ALA A 330 -16.20 -15.07 13.28
C ALA A 330 -17.31 -14.05 13.54
N VAL A 331 -17.81 -13.99 14.77
CA VAL A 331 -18.83 -13.04 15.21
C VAL A 331 -18.13 -11.85 15.83
N THR A 332 -18.15 -10.71 15.13
CA THR A 332 -17.48 -9.49 15.56
C THR A 332 -18.50 -8.47 16.05
N PRO A 333 -18.42 -8.04 17.31
CA PRO A 333 -19.28 -6.98 17.82
C PRO A 333 -18.84 -5.62 17.30
N VAL A 334 -19.79 -4.80 16.88
CA VAL A 334 -19.61 -3.44 16.38
C VAL A 334 -20.45 -2.49 17.22
N ALA A 335 -19.79 -1.63 17.96
CA ALA A 335 -20.42 -0.58 18.75
C ALA A 335 -21.06 0.47 17.82
N LYS A 336 -22.32 0.77 18.02
CA LYS A 336 -23.03 1.89 17.41
C LYS A 336 -22.98 3.08 18.35
N LEU A 337 -22.54 4.20 17.84
CA LEU A 337 -22.29 5.42 18.61
C LEU A 337 -23.19 6.55 18.13
N GLU A 338 -23.50 7.49 18.99
CA GLU A 338 -23.95 8.79 18.52
C GLU A 338 -22.86 9.38 17.63
N PRO A 339 -23.20 9.86 16.41
CA PRO A 339 -22.20 10.38 15.49
C PRO A 339 -21.40 11.53 16.11
N VAL A 340 -20.09 11.41 16.13
CA VAL A 340 -19.17 12.42 16.68
C VAL A 340 -17.98 12.64 15.76
N GLY A 341 -17.56 13.89 15.65
CA GLY A 341 -16.37 14.27 14.86
C GLY A 341 -15.07 13.96 15.61
N VAL A 342 -14.19 13.13 15.03
CA VAL A 342 -12.85 12.83 15.55
C VAL A 342 -11.83 12.87 14.43
N GLY A 343 -10.82 13.73 14.55
CA GLY A 343 -9.75 13.83 13.55
C GLY A 343 -10.29 14.09 12.13
N GLY A 344 -11.29 14.99 11.98
CA GLY A 344 -11.85 15.38 10.69
C GLY A 344 -12.80 14.37 10.04
N VAL A 345 -13.21 13.30 10.74
CA VAL A 345 -14.24 12.36 10.25
C VAL A 345 -15.36 12.18 11.26
N MET A 346 -16.58 11.90 10.76
CA MET A 346 -17.70 11.49 11.61
C MET A 346 -17.59 10.00 11.90
N VAL A 347 -17.52 9.65 13.19
CA VAL A 347 -17.49 8.27 13.67
C VAL A 347 -18.85 7.93 14.28
N SER A 348 -19.52 6.91 13.74
CA SER A 348 -20.82 6.40 14.22
C SER A 348 -20.78 4.91 14.56
N SER A 349 -19.67 4.22 14.24
CA SER A 349 -19.51 2.81 14.61
C SER A 349 -18.03 2.45 14.78
N ILE A 350 -17.77 1.55 15.75
CA ILE A 350 -16.41 1.09 16.08
C ILE A 350 -16.46 -0.42 16.33
N SER A 351 -15.52 -1.17 15.70
CA SER A 351 -15.34 -2.58 16.06
C SER A 351 -14.82 -2.70 17.50
N VAL A 352 -15.47 -3.54 18.29
CA VAL A 352 -15.03 -3.84 19.66
C VAL A 352 -14.53 -5.29 19.77
N HIS A 353 -13.95 -5.77 18.69
CA HIS A 353 -13.16 -6.98 18.51
C HIS A 353 -13.86 -8.28 18.93
N ASN A 354 -14.13 -8.49 20.23
CA ASN A 354 -14.67 -9.73 20.80
C ASN A 354 -15.33 -9.47 22.17
N GLU A 355 -15.86 -10.53 22.78
CA GLU A 355 -16.51 -10.49 24.10
C GLU A 355 -15.53 -10.06 25.22
N GLU A 356 -14.28 -10.51 25.17
CA GLU A 356 -13.27 -10.20 26.18
C GLU A 356 -12.91 -8.71 26.19
N TYR A 357 -12.81 -8.07 25.01
CA TYR A 357 -12.60 -6.63 24.89
C TYR A 357 -13.77 -5.82 25.49
N ILE A 358 -15.02 -6.28 25.28
CA ILE A 358 -16.20 -5.65 25.88
C ILE A 358 -16.12 -5.72 27.40
N ALA A 359 -15.74 -6.89 27.93
CA ALA A 359 -15.59 -7.12 29.38
C ALA A 359 -14.43 -6.33 29.99
N GLU A 360 -13.25 -6.33 29.33
CA GLU A 360 -12.06 -5.57 29.76
C GLU A 360 -12.34 -4.07 29.88
N LYS A 361 -13.05 -3.50 28.90
CA LYS A 361 -13.43 -2.09 28.90
C LYS A 361 -14.69 -1.78 29.71
N ASP A 362 -15.34 -2.79 30.30
CA ASP A 362 -16.65 -2.70 30.99
C ASP A 362 -17.66 -1.87 30.19
N LEU A 363 -17.83 -2.21 28.90
CA LEU A 363 -18.73 -1.46 28.01
C LEU A 363 -20.18 -1.84 28.26
N ARG A 364 -21.04 -0.83 28.34
CA ARG A 364 -22.50 -0.99 28.49
C ARG A 364 -23.23 -0.10 27.48
N ILE A 365 -24.36 -0.56 27.00
CA ILE A 365 -25.23 0.27 26.15
C ILE A 365 -25.76 1.41 27.01
N GLY A 366 -25.58 2.63 26.57
CA GLY A 366 -25.88 3.87 27.26
C GLY A 366 -24.64 4.58 27.83
N ASP A 367 -23.48 3.90 27.90
CA ASP A 367 -22.24 4.50 28.38
C ASP A 367 -21.82 5.72 27.57
N GLN A 368 -21.26 6.72 28.24
CA GLN A 368 -20.35 7.68 27.61
C GLN A 368 -18.99 6.99 27.43
N VAL A 369 -18.48 7.00 26.23
CA VAL A 369 -17.19 6.38 25.87
C VAL A 369 -16.23 7.40 25.31
N LEU A 370 -14.97 7.31 25.72
CA LEU A 370 -13.88 8.06 25.14
C LEU A 370 -13.36 7.29 23.93
N ILE A 371 -13.40 7.91 22.77
CA ILE A 371 -12.92 7.32 21.52
C ILE A 371 -11.74 8.10 20.95
N GLU A 372 -10.91 7.42 20.17
CA GLU A 372 -9.83 8.03 19.40
C GLU A 372 -9.65 7.33 18.05
N ARG A 373 -8.86 7.92 17.18
CA ARG A 373 -8.44 7.26 15.93
C ARG A 373 -6.99 6.83 16.06
N ALA A 374 -6.76 5.53 16.28
CA ALA A 374 -5.41 4.97 16.35
C ALA A 374 -4.64 5.26 15.05
N GLY A 375 -3.48 5.92 15.18
CA GLY A 375 -2.67 6.35 14.03
C GLY A 375 -3.39 7.31 13.08
N ASP A 376 -4.38 8.06 13.57
CA ASP A 376 -5.28 8.93 12.81
C ASP A 376 -6.06 8.22 11.68
N VAL A 377 -6.22 6.89 11.75
CA VAL A 377 -6.89 6.07 10.73
C VAL A 377 -8.07 5.28 11.30
N ILE A 378 -7.83 4.39 12.27
CA ILE A 378 -8.82 3.42 12.75
C ILE A 378 -9.43 3.91 14.06
N PRO A 379 -10.77 4.13 14.13
CA PRO A 379 -11.41 4.51 15.38
C PRO A 379 -11.44 3.34 16.37
N GLN A 380 -11.15 3.64 17.65
CA GLN A 380 -11.21 2.68 18.75
C GLN A 380 -11.79 3.31 20.01
N ILE A 381 -12.39 2.48 20.88
CA ILE A 381 -12.83 2.90 22.21
C ILE A 381 -11.65 2.79 23.17
N VAL A 382 -11.23 3.93 23.72
CA VAL A 382 -10.15 3.99 24.72
C VAL A 382 -10.63 3.42 26.04
N LYS A 383 -11.77 3.94 26.54
CA LYS A 383 -12.41 3.49 27.79
C LYS A 383 -13.87 3.90 27.86
N SER A 384 -14.64 3.21 28.71
CA SER A 384 -15.92 3.72 29.23
C SER A 384 -15.68 4.79 30.30
N LEU A 385 -16.53 5.82 30.35
CA LEU A 385 -16.51 6.84 31.37
C LEU A 385 -17.50 6.41 32.49
N THR A 386 -17.05 5.48 33.33
CA THR A 386 -17.88 4.85 34.37
C THR A 386 -18.40 5.86 35.38
N GLU A 387 -17.66 6.94 35.59
CA GLU A 387 -18.05 8.09 36.44
C GLU A 387 -19.27 8.87 35.91
N ALA A 388 -19.56 8.74 34.62
CA ALA A 388 -20.72 9.39 34.00
C ALA A 388 -21.98 8.51 33.98
N ARG A 389 -21.91 7.28 34.51
CA ARG A 389 -23.06 6.36 34.54
C ARG A 389 -24.18 6.84 35.46
N THR A 390 -25.39 6.64 34.98
CA THR A 390 -26.63 7.03 35.69
C THR A 390 -27.36 5.85 36.35
N GLY A 391 -26.86 4.61 36.14
CA GLY A 391 -27.48 3.36 36.59
C GLY A 391 -28.53 2.80 35.62
N LYS A 392 -28.69 3.43 34.43
CA LYS A 392 -29.61 2.97 33.36
C LYS A 392 -28.89 2.17 32.27
N GLU A 393 -27.58 2.09 32.33
CA GLU A 393 -26.71 1.43 31.34
C GLU A 393 -26.91 -0.09 31.40
N LYS A 394 -27.09 -0.69 30.23
CA LYS A 394 -27.40 -2.13 30.11
C LYS A 394 -26.14 -2.90 29.75
N GLN A 395 -25.90 -4.01 30.45
CA GLN A 395 -24.82 -4.94 30.07
C GLN A 395 -25.02 -5.47 28.65
N ILE A 396 -23.93 -5.56 27.91
CA ILE A 396 -23.92 -6.17 26.59
C ILE A 396 -23.86 -7.68 26.79
N GLN A 397 -24.86 -8.38 26.25
CA GLN A 397 -24.89 -9.85 26.26
C GLN A 397 -24.41 -10.35 24.90
N PHE A 398 -23.34 -11.17 24.90
CA PHE A 398 -22.88 -11.81 23.68
C PHE A 398 -23.88 -12.90 23.26
N PRO A 399 -24.23 -13.02 21.96
CA PRO A 399 -25.21 -14.00 21.51
C PRO A 399 -24.70 -15.43 21.66
N SER A 400 -25.56 -16.35 22.08
CA SER A 400 -25.24 -17.80 22.08
C SER A 400 -25.53 -18.49 20.76
N VAL A 401 -26.26 -17.81 19.87
CA VAL A 401 -26.61 -18.28 18.52
C VAL A 401 -26.20 -17.24 17.45
N CYS A 402 -25.96 -17.72 16.26
CA CYS A 402 -25.61 -16.84 15.15
C CYS A 402 -26.74 -15.85 14.86
N PRO A 403 -26.45 -14.55 14.77
CA PRO A 403 -27.48 -13.52 14.53
C PRO A 403 -28.12 -13.62 13.14
N VAL A 404 -27.53 -14.38 12.21
CA VAL A 404 -28.01 -14.49 10.82
C VAL A 404 -28.73 -15.82 10.57
N CYS A 405 -28.15 -16.97 10.97
CA CYS A 405 -28.72 -18.28 10.67
C CYS A 405 -29.21 -19.05 11.90
N ALA A 406 -29.17 -18.43 13.09
CA ALA A 406 -29.61 -19.01 14.38
C ALA A 406 -28.88 -20.31 14.82
N SER A 407 -27.86 -20.77 14.09
CA SER A 407 -27.04 -21.90 14.52
C SER A 407 -26.27 -21.58 15.80
N LYS A 408 -26.07 -22.55 16.67
CA LYS A 408 -25.29 -22.40 17.90
C LYS A 408 -23.89 -21.91 17.61
N LEU A 409 -23.42 -20.91 18.32
CA LEU A 409 -22.05 -20.42 18.22
C LEU A 409 -21.10 -21.34 19.00
N PHE A 410 -19.88 -21.42 18.51
CA PHE A 410 -18.80 -22.19 19.10
C PHE A 410 -17.58 -21.29 19.34
N LYS A 411 -16.89 -21.51 20.46
CA LYS A 411 -15.64 -20.84 20.81
C LYS A 411 -14.63 -21.91 21.20
N GLU A 412 -13.48 -21.95 20.53
CA GLU A 412 -12.37 -22.82 20.91
C GLU A 412 -11.74 -22.33 22.24
N GLU A 413 -11.24 -23.23 23.07
CA GLU A 413 -10.72 -22.90 24.41
C GLU A 413 -9.57 -21.89 24.37
N GLU A 414 -8.76 -21.94 23.32
CA GLU A 414 -7.61 -21.02 23.13
C GLU A 414 -7.93 -19.76 22.30
N GLU A 415 -9.19 -19.56 21.89
CA GLU A 415 -9.56 -18.43 21.04
C GLU A 415 -10.52 -17.47 21.75
N ALA A 416 -10.30 -16.17 21.49
CA ALA A 416 -11.17 -15.10 21.99
C ALA A 416 -12.46 -14.91 21.16
N VAL A 417 -12.60 -15.62 20.03
CA VAL A 417 -13.60 -15.35 19.00
C VAL A 417 -14.68 -16.42 18.94
N TRP A 418 -15.94 -16.04 19.13
CA TRP A 418 -17.10 -16.87 18.86
C TRP A 418 -17.33 -17.05 17.35
N ARG A 419 -17.73 -18.26 16.94
CA ARG A 419 -17.90 -18.59 15.52
C ARG A 419 -19.22 -19.27 15.24
N CYS A 420 -19.82 -18.90 14.12
CA CYS A 420 -20.84 -19.69 13.45
C CYS A 420 -20.16 -20.79 12.63
N ILE A 421 -20.42 -22.05 12.98
CA ILE A 421 -19.84 -23.22 12.30
C ILE A 421 -20.66 -23.67 11.07
N ASN A 422 -21.82 -23.04 10.83
CA ASN A 422 -22.66 -23.36 9.68
C ASN A 422 -22.06 -22.75 8.39
N LEU A 423 -21.49 -23.58 7.53
CA LEU A 423 -20.90 -23.16 6.27
C LEU A 423 -21.93 -22.60 5.26
N GLU A 424 -23.21 -22.95 5.42
CA GLU A 424 -24.31 -22.43 4.61
C GLU A 424 -24.92 -21.15 5.19
N CYS A 425 -24.32 -20.60 6.25
CA CYS A 425 -24.78 -19.32 6.80
C CYS A 425 -24.75 -18.23 5.72
N PRO A 426 -25.88 -17.56 5.43
CA PRO A 426 -25.94 -16.56 4.35
C PRO A 426 -24.88 -15.47 4.48
N ALA A 427 -24.58 -15.02 5.69
CA ALA A 427 -23.51 -14.05 5.91
C ALA A 427 -22.15 -14.59 5.49
N GLN A 428 -21.80 -15.84 5.84
CA GLN A 428 -20.54 -16.45 5.46
C GLN A 428 -20.44 -16.66 3.95
N VAL A 429 -21.53 -17.04 3.30
CA VAL A 429 -21.58 -17.20 1.84
C VAL A 429 -21.29 -15.87 1.16
N ILE A 430 -21.99 -14.80 1.55
CA ILE A 430 -21.79 -13.46 1.01
C ILE A 430 -20.32 -13.01 1.19
N GLU A 431 -19.80 -13.09 2.39
CA GLU A 431 -18.44 -12.64 2.71
C GLU A 431 -17.34 -13.47 2.00
N ARG A 432 -17.57 -14.77 1.77
CA ARG A 432 -16.69 -15.62 0.95
C ARG A 432 -16.70 -15.19 -0.51
N ILE A 433 -17.87 -14.86 -1.07
CA ILE A 433 -17.99 -14.37 -2.45
C ILE A 433 -17.30 -13.00 -2.57
N ILE A 434 -17.53 -12.06 -1.63
CA ILE A 434 -16.88 -10.74 -1.62
C ILE A 434 -15.36 -10.90 -1.60
N HIS A 435 -14.83 -11.79 -0.74
CA HIS A 435 -13.41 -12.06 -0.70
C HIS A 435 -12.89 -12.66 -2.02
N PHE A 436 -13.62 -13.63 -2.59
CA PHE A 436 -13.23 -14.33 -3.81
C PHE A 436 -13.09 -13.37 -5.01
N VAL A 437 -13.99 -12.41 -5.14
CA VAL A 437 -13.99 -11.42 -6.24
C VAL A 437 -13.06 -10.23 -6.00
N SER A 438 -12.49 -10.09 -4.80
CA SER A 438 -11.69 -8.93 -4.39
C SER A 438 -10.43 -8.74 -5.24
N LYS A 439 -9.86 -7.52 -5.20
CA LYS A 439 -8.67 -7.13 -5.98
C LYS A 439 -7.47 -8.06 -5.72
N ASP A 440 -7.24 -8.44 -4.47
CA ASP A 440 -6.08 -9.26 -4.08
C ASP A 440 -6.31 -10.76 -4.33
N ALA A 441 -7.57 -11.18 -4.50
CA ALA A 441 -7.99 -12.52 -4.90
C ALA A 441 -8.10 -12.65 -6.42
N LEU A 442 -9.27 -12.87 -7.00
CA LEU A 442 -9.44 -13.05 -8.45
C LEU A 442 -9.63 -11.74 -9.26
N ASP A 443 -9.65 -10.59 -8.61
CA ASP A 443 -9.74 -9.23 -9.21
C ASP A 443 -10.87 -9.11 -10.24
N ILE A 444 -12.10 -9.49 -9.86
CA ILE A 444 -13.26 -9.37 -10.75
C ILE A 444 -13.79 -7.93 -10.69
N ARG A 445 -13.27 -7.08 -11.55
CA ARG A 445 -13.61 -5.66 -11.59
C ARG A 445 -15.08 -5.44 -11.91
N GLY A 446 -15.71 -4.50 -11.22
CA GLY A 446 -17.15 -4.25 -11.33
C GLY A 446 -18.01 -5.19 -10.48
N PHE A 447 -17.42 -6.16 -9.81
CA PHE A 447 -18.11 -7.10 -8.92
C PHE A 447 -17.79 -6.81 -7.44
N GLY A 448 -17.89 -5.56 -7.02
CA GLY A 448 -17.65 -5.14 -5.65
C GLY A 448 -18.73 -5.59 -4.66
N GLU A 449 -18.48 -5.38 -3.35
CA GLU A 449 -19.36 -5.79 -2.24
C GLU A 449 -20.83 -5.42 -2.46
N ALA A 450 -21.12 -4.19 -2.89
CA ALA A 450 -22.50 -3.74 -3.11
C ALA A 450 -23.23 -4.60 -4.16
N ASN A 451 -22.56 -4.96 -5.25
CA ASN A 451 -23.12 -5.80 -6.29
C ASN A 451 -23.28 -7.25 -5.84
N VAL A 452 -22.33 -7.81 -5.10
CA VAL A 452 -22.45 -9.15 -4.50
C VAL A 452 -23.68 -9.22 -3.61
N ARG A 453 -23.82 -8.28 -2.65
CA ARG A 453 -24.98 -8.23 -1.74
C ARG A 453 -26.30 -8.12 -2.51
N LYS A 454 -26.37 -7.22 -3.49
CA LYS A 454 -27.55 -7.02 -4.35
C LYS A 454 -27.91 -8.30 -5.13
N PHE A 455 -26.93 -8.99 -5.70
CA PHE A 455 -27.20 -10.21 -6.49
C PHE A 455 -27.62 -11.39 -5.62
N VAL A 456 -27.06 -11.51 -4.41
CA VAL A 456 -27.48 -12.54 -3.45
C VAL A 456 -28.91 -12.25 -2.94
N GLU A 457 -29.21 -11.01 -2.60
CA GLU A 457 -30.56 -10.59 -2.14
C GLU A 457 -31.63 -10.87 -3.21
N LEU A 458 -31.30 -10.67 -4.48
CA LEU A 458 -32.20 -10.94 -5.61
C LEU A 458 -32.24 -12.43 -6.04
N GLY A 459 -31.49 -13.30 -5.36
CA GLY A 459 -31.43 -14.72 -5.70
C GLY A 459 -30.68 -15.06 -7.00
N LEU A 460 -29.94 -14.11 -7.55
CA LEU A 460 -29.14 -14.26 -8.78
C LEU A 460 -27.79 -14.95 -8.53
N LEU A 461 -27.32 -14.93 -7.29
CA LEU A 461 -26.01 -15.45 -6.87
C LEU A 461 -26.15 -16.20 -5.54
N GLY A 462 -25.86 -17.49 -5.53
CA GLY A 462 -25.97 -18.32 -4.34
C GLY A 462 -24.63 -18.84 -3.78
N ASP A 463 -23.61 -18.94 -4.64
CA ASP A 463 -22.30 -19.51 -4.29
C ASP A 463 -21.19 -18.98 -5.21
N ILE A 464 -19.96 -19.41 -4.97
CA ILE A 464 -18.80 -19.03 -5.78
C ILE A 464 -18.90 -19.52 -7.23
N PRO A 465 -19.26 -20.79 -7.54
CA PRO A 465 -19.49 -21.21 -8.92
C PRO A 465 -20.54 -20.38 -9.67
N GLY A 466 -21.57 -19.89 -8.96
CA GLY A 466 -22.61 -19.02 -9.50
C GLY A 466 -22.09 -17.74 -10.14
N ILE A 467 -20.91 -17.26 -9.76
CA ILE A 467 -20.26 -16.08 -10.38
C ILE A 467 -20.05 -16.33 -11.89
N TYR A 468 -19.68 -17.53 -12.26
CA TYR A 468 -19.33 -17.93 -13.63
C TYR A 468 -20.52 -18.41 -14.45
N THR A 469 -21.69 -18.50 -13.84
CA THR A 469 -22.96 -18.91 -14.46
C THR A 469 -24.05 -17.85 -14.36
N LEU A 470 -23.67 -16.59 -14.06
CA LEU A 470 -24.61 -15.46 -13.94
C LEU A 470 -25.42 -15.26 -15.21
N ASP A 471 -26.72 -15.03 -15.05
CA ASP A 471 -27.61 -14.65 -16.15
C ASP A 471 -27.53 -13.15 -16.44
N PHE A 472 -26.71 -12.79 -17.41
CA PHE A 472 -26.52 -11.39 -17.80
C PHE A 472 -27.75 -10.77 -18.49
N ALA A 473 -28.68 -11.58 -18.99
CA ALA A 473 -29.92 -11.08 -19.55
C ALA A 473 -30.82 -10.47 -18.45
N GLN A 474 -30.88 -11.12 -17.29
CA GLN A 474 -31.57 -10.59 -16.12
C GLN A 474 -30.87 -9.31 -15.58
N LEU A 475 -29.53 -9.29 -15.53
CA LEU A 475 -28.79 -8.11 -15.09
C LEU A 475 -29.03 -6.89 -15.99
N SER A 476 -29.26 -7.08 -17.28
CA SER A 476 -29.48 -5.98 -18.23
C SER A 476 -30.77 -5.19 -17.99
N SER A 477 -31.71 -5.79 -17.26
CA SER A 477 -32.98 -5.13 -16.89
C SER A 477 -32.88 -4.31 -15.60
N MET A 478 -31.72 -4.36 -14.90
CA MET A 478 -31.55 -3.74 -13.60
C MET A 478 -31.00 -2.32 -13.70
N GLU A 479 -31.50 -1.42 -12.85
CA GLU A 479 -30.97 -0.07 -12.71
C GLU A 479 -29.49 -0.08 -12.32
N GLY A 480 -28.67 0.70 -13.04
CA GLY A 480 -27.22 0.78 -12.84
C GLY A 480 -26.39 -0.20 -13.71
N PHE A 481 -27.04 -1.11 -14.45
CA PHE A 481 -26.38 -2.07 -15.34
C PHE A 481 -26.68 -1.77 -16.82
N GLY A 482 -26.00 -0.76 -17.37
CA GLY A 482 -26.02 -0.50 -18.80
C GLY A 482 -25.20 -1.52 -19.60
N LYS A 483 -25.41 -1.58 -20.92
CA LYS A 483 -24.74 -2.53 -21.84
C LYS A 483 -23.22 -2.61 -21.61
N LYS A 484 -22.52 -1.46 -21.51
CA LYS A 484 -21.08 -1.38 -21.30
C LYS A 484 -20.64 -1.93 -19.94
N SER A 485 -21.44 -1.71 -18.88
CA SER A 485 -21.16 -2.23 -17.53
C SER A 485 -21.21 -3.75 -17.51
N ILE A 486 -22.19 -4.33 -18.23
CA ILE A 486 -22.33 -5.79 -18.36
C ILE A 486 -21.17 -6.38 -19.16
N GLU A 487 -20.83 -5.79 -20.31
CA GLU A 487 -19.71 -6.23 -21.14
C GLU A 487 -18.39 -6.22 -20.33
N ASN A 488 -18.14 -5.16 -19.55
CA ASN A 488 -16.96 -5.07 -18.68
C ASN A 488 -16.97 -6.14 -17.59
N LEU A 489 -18.12 -6.40 -16.96
CA LEU A 489 -18.26 -7.43 -15.94
C LEU A 489 -18.04 -8.83 -16.51
N GLN A 490 -18.62 -9.14 -17.68
CA GLN A 490 -18.38 -10.39 -18.39
C GLN A 490 -16.90 -10.60 -18.69
N GLN A 491 -16.25 -9.57 -19.23
CA GLN A 491 -14.83 -9.62 -19.54
C GLN A 491 -13.98 -9.83 -18.27
N ALA A 492 -14.31 -9.17 -17.16
CA ALA A 492 -13.61 -9.33 -15.90
C ALA A 492 -13.75 -10.75 -15.33
N ILE A 493 -14.95 -11.36 -15.42
CA ILE A 493 -15.20 -12.76 -15.02
C ILE A 493 -14.39 -13.70 -15.90
N GLU A 494 -14.34 -13.52 -17.22
CA GLU A 494 -13.55 -14.37 -18.10
C GLU A 494 -12.04 -14.24 -17.85
N LEU A 495 -11.54 -13.02 -17.61
CA LEU A 495 -10.13 -12.80 -17.26
C LEU A 495 -9.75 -13.44 -15.93
N SER A 496 -10.67 -13.47 -14.96
CA SER A 496 -10.41 -14.06 -13.64
C SER A 496 -10.11 -15.56 -13.69
N LYS A 497 -10.63 -16.27 -14.71
CA LYS A 497 -10.37 -17.71 -14.90
C LYS A 497 -8.89 -18.02 -15.14
N LYS A 498 -8.13 -17.06 -15.66
CA LYS A 498 -6.70 -17.17 -15.99
C LYS A 498 -5.78 -16.67 -14.88
N GLN A 499 -6.31 -16.33 -13.72
CA GLN A 499 -5.50 -15.88 -12.60
C GLN A 499 -4.57 -16.99 -12.11
N PRO A 500 -3.34 -16.67 -11.67
CA PRO A 500 -2.37 -17.68 -11.19
C PRO A 500 -2.92 -18.47 -9.99
N LEU A 501 -2.50 -19.71 -9.85
CA LEU A 501 -2.98 -20.64 -8.80
C LEU A 501 -2.90 -20.06 -7.39
N HIS A 502 -1.84 -19.31 -7.04
CA HIS A 502 -1.72 -18.70 -5.72
C HIS A 502 -2.85 -17.72 -5.39
N ARG A 503 -3.35 -16.98 -6.40
CA ARG A 503 -4.48 -16.07 -6.20
C ARG A 503 -5.78 -16.83 -5.98
N LEU A 504 -5.97 -17.96 -6.68
CA LEU A 504 -7.11 -18.84 -6.42
C LEU A 504 -7.05 -19.44 -5.01
N ILE A 505 -5.89 -19.93 -4.56
CA ILE A 505 -5.71 -20.45 -3.20
C ILE A 505 -6.07 -19.37 -2.16
N TYR A 506 -5.60 -18.15 -2.35
CA TYR A 506 -5.95 -17.02 -1.49
C TYR A 506 -7.45 -16.72 -1.54
N ALA A 507 -8.04 -16.72 -2.75
CA ALA A 507 -9.47 -16.46 -2.99
C ALA A 507 -10.40 -17.47 -2.29
N LEU A 508 -9.98 -18.72 -2.11
CA LEU A 508 -10.74 -19.74 -1.36
C LEU A 508 -10.96 -19.37 0.10
N GLY A 509 -10.16 -18.43 0.63
CA GLY A 509 -10.31 -17.90 1.99
C GLY A 509 -10.07 -18.93 3.09
N ILE A 510 -9.20 -19.93 2.84
CA ILE A 510 -8.80 -20.92 3.84
C ILE A 510 -8.23 -20.19 5.05
N ARG A 511 -8.68 -20.58 6.24
CA ARG A 511 -8.28 -19.93 7.48
C ARG A 511 -6.77 -19.97 7.67
N PHE A 512 -6.16 -18.88 8.12
CA PHE A 512 -4.71 -18.68 8.29
C PHE A 512 -3.88 -18.70 7.01
N VAL A 513 -4.48 -18.89 5.83
CA VAL A 513 -3.80 -18.81 4.55
C VAL A 513 -3.88 -17.39 4.01
N GLY A 514 -2.79 -16.64 4.16
CA GLY A 514 -2.58 -15.31 3.54
C GLY A 514 -1.97 -15.42 2.15
N GLU A 515 -1.70 -14.29 1.51
CA GLU A 515 -1.11 -14.26 0.15
C GLU A 515 0.26 -14.95 0.09
N THR A 516 1.13 -14.73 1.08
CA THR A 516 2.46 -15.36 1.14
C THR A 516 2.33 -16.87 1.23
N THR A 517 1.54 -17.37 2.18
CA THR A 517 1.27 -18.80 2.34
C THR A 517 0.62 -19.39 1.10
N ALA A 518 -0.30 -18.66 0.45
CA ALA A 518 -0.91 -19.12 -0.80
C ALA A 518 0.12 -19.30 -1.94
N ARG A 519 1.14 -18.44 -2.01
CA ARG A 519 2.26 -18.60 -2.96
C ARG A 519 3.10 -19.84 -2.65
N THR A 520 3.45 -20.05 -1.37
CA THR A 520 4.16 -21.26 -0.92
C THR A 520 3.39 -22.51 -1.29
N LEU A 521 2.08 -22.54 -1.01
CA LEU A 521 1.21 -23.67 -1.34
C LEU A 521 1.12 -23.90 -2.86
N ALA A 522 0.95 -22.85 -3.66
CA ALA A 522 0.89 -22.98 -5.12
C ALA A 522 2.17 -23.58 -5.69
N ASN A 523 3.34 -23.25 -5.11
CA ASN A 523 4.63 -23.79 -5.55
C ASN A 523 4.85 -25.26 -5.12
N ALA A 524 4.10 -25.75 -4.14
CA ALA A 524 4.25 -27.09 -3.59
C ALA A 524 3.48 -28.17 -4.36
N VAL A 525 2.55 -27.79 -5.25
CA VAL A 525 1.69 -28.74 -5.98
C VAL A 525 1.63 -28.42 -7.47
N ASP A 526 1.35 -29.44 -8.28
CA ASP A 526 1.06 -29.29 -9.71
C ASP A 526 -0.42 -28.98 -9.94
N HIS A 527 -1.28 -29.56 -9.11
CA HIS A 527 -2.72 -29.38 -9.16
C HIS A 527 -3.26 -29.10 -7.75
N LEU A 528 -4.20 -28.18 -7.63
CA LEU A 528 -4.74 -27.78 -6.33
C LEU A 528 -5.34 -28.95 -5.53
N LEU A 529 -5.96 -29.91 -6.20
CA LEU A 529 -6.57 -31.09 -5.56
C LEU A 529 -5.54 -32.09 -5.00
N ASP A 530 -4.25 -31.95 -5.30
CA ASP A 530 -3.18 -32.78 -4.74
C ASP A 530 -3.14 -32.68 -3.21
N PHE A 531 -3.55 -31.53 -2.65
CA PHE A 531 -3.63 -31.33 -1.20
C PHE A 531 -4.58 -32.30 -0.47
N GLN A 532 -5.48 -32.97 -1.17
CA GLN A 532 -6.30 -34.02 -0.56
C GLN A 532 -5.44 -35.19 -0.03
N SER A 533 -4.29 -35.43 -0.66
CA SER A 533 -3.37 -36.51 -0.29
C SER A 533 -2.32 -36.12 0.75
N PHE A 534 -2.14 -34.82 1.03
CA PHE A 534 -1.12 -34.35 1.96
C PHE A 534 -1.53 -34.62 3.42
N SER A 535 -0.59 -35.15 4.21
CA SER A 535 -0.75 -35.18 5.67
C SER A 535 -0.43 -33.82 6.31
N GLU A 536 -0.83 -33.61 7.58
CA GLU A 536 -0.48 -32.40 8.30
C GLU A 536 1.03 -32.23 8.47
N GLU A 537 1.77 -33.33 8.67
CA GLU A 537 3.23 -33.33 8.77
C GLU A 537 3.89 -32.91 7.47
N GLN A 538 3.36 -33.33 6.32
CA GLN A 538 3.86 -32.91 5.00
C GLN A 538 3.59 -31.43 4.75
N LEU A 539 2.42 -30.93 5.16
CA LEU A 539 2.10 -29.51 5.07
C LEU A 539 3.01 -28.64 5.96
N GLN A 540 3.34 -29.13 7.17
CA GLN A 540 4.25 -28.41 8.10
C GLN A 540 5.71 -28.37 7.62
N GLN A 541 6.11 -29.16 6.62
CA GLN A 541 7.44 -29.06 6.00
C GLN A 541 7.55 -27.89 5.02
N LEU A 542 6.42 -27.28 4.63
CA LEU A 542 6.42 -26.11 3.78
C LEU A 542 6.76 -24.85 4.58
N GLU A 543 7.47 -23.93 3.94
CA GLU A 543 7.84 -22.65 4.54
C GLU A 543 6.58 -21.86 4.94
N ASP A 544 6.58 -21.24 6.12
CA ASP A 544 5.46 -20.48 6.70
C ASP A 544 4.16 -21.28 6.98
N VAL A 545 4.23 -22.61 7.02
CA VAL A 545 3.10 -23.48 7.35
C VAL A 545 3.29 -24.14 8.72
N GLY A 546 2.75 -23.49 9.76
CA GLY A 546 2.71 -24.05 11.12
C GLY A 546 1.51 -24.99 11.33
N THR A 547 1.42 -25.60 12.52
CA THR A 547 0.38 -26.58 12.89
C THR A 547 -1.05 -26.08 12.63
N LYS A 548 -1.38 -24.83 13.03
CA LYS A 548 -2.72 -24.23 12.83
C LYS A 548 -3.07 -24.05 11.35
N VAL A 549 -2.09 -23.67 10.54
CA VAL A 549 -2.25 -23.50 9.09
C VAL A 549 -2.45 -24.87 8.42
N ALA A 550 -1.60 -25.85 8.75
CA ALA A 550 -1.69 -27.22 8.22
C ALA A 550 -3.06 -27.87 8.54
N GLY A 551 -3.51 -27.76 9.80
CA GLY A 551 -4.84 -28.25 10.20
C GLY A 551 -5.98 -27.60 9.41
N SER A 552 -5.91 -26.26 9.17
CA SER A 552 -6.94 -25.55 8.40
C SER A 552 -6.96 -25.96 6.92
N ILE A 553 -5.79 -26.18 6.31
CA ILE A 553 -5.67 -26.69 4.93
C ILE A 553 -6.26 -28.11 4.87
N ARG A 554 -5.86 -28.98 5.79
CA ARG A 554 -6.37 -30.35 5.85
C ARG A 554 -7.88 -30.40 6.00
N GLN A 555 -8.44 -29.58 6.90
CA GLN A 555 -9.88 -29.46 7.11
C GLN A 555 -10.60 -29.01 5.82
N PHE A 556 -10.05 -28.02 5.10
CA PHE A 556 -10.64 -27.53 3.86
C PHE A 556 -10.70 -28.63 2.79
N PHE A 557 -9.58 -29.33 2.54
CA PHE A 557 -9.48 -30.36 1.49
C PHE A 557 -10.09 -31.72 1.89
N SER A 558 -10.43 -31.93 3.16
CA SER A 558 -11.20 -33.10 3.62
C SER A 558 -12.72 -32.88 3.50
N ASN A 559 -13.19 -31.66 3.29
CA ASN A 559 -14.61 -31.34 3.16
C ASN A 559 -15.10 -31.64 1.73
N SER A 560 -16.08 -32.56 1.60
CA SER A 560 -16.63 -32.99 0.32
C SER A 560 -17.25 -31.85 -0.50
N ASP A 561 -17.84 -30.86 0.13
CA ASP A 561 -18.52 -29.77 -0.57
C ASP A 561 -17.52 -28.75 -1.13
N ASN A 562 -16.41 -28.51 -0.41
CA ASN A 562 -15.29 -27.75 -0.97
C ASN A 562 -14.68 -28.44 -2.19
N ILE A 563 -14.53 -29.76 -2.16
CA ILE A 563 -14.01 -30.54 -3.29
C ILE A 563 -14.97 -30.49 -4.49
N LYS A 564 -16.28 -30.63 -4.26
CA LYS A 564 -17.30 -30.46 -5.31
C LYS A 564 -17.23 -29.06 -5.94
N MET A 565 -17.10 -28.02 -5.10
CA MET A 565 -16.95 -26.64 -5.54
C MET A 565 -15.69 -26.48 -6.42
N LEU A 566 -14.54 -27.02 -6.01
CA LEU A 566 -13.31 -26.95 -6.81
C LEU A 566 -13.47 -27.65 -8.17
N HIS A 567 -14.08 -28.84 -8.22
CA HIS A 567 -14.39 -29.49 -9.49
C HIS A 567 -15.37 -28.69 -10.36
N ALA A 568 -16.35 -28.02 -9.76
CA ALA A 568 -17.25 -27.14 -10.50
C ALA A 568 -16.50 -25.94 -11.10
N LEU A 569 -15.61 -25.31 -10.34
CA LEU A 569 -14.79 -24.20 -10.82
C LEU A 569 -13.85 -24.63 -11.96
N GLU A 570 -13.25 -25.81 -11.87
CA GLU A 570 -12.41 -26.37 -12.92
C GLU A 570 -13.21 -26.61 -14.22
N LYS A 571 -14.42 -27.19 -14.12
CA LYS A 571 -15.32 -27.37 -15.25
C LYS A 571 -15.76 -26.06 -15.88
N LEU A 572 -15.86 -24.98 -15.10
CA LEU A 572 -16.18 -23.62 -15.55
C LEU A 572 -14.97 -22.90 -16.17
N GLY A 573 -13.80 -23.54 -16.18
CA GLY A 573 -12.61 -23.07 -16.88
C GLY A 573 -11.61 -22.31 -16.01
N LEU A 574 -11.70 -22.40 -14.68
CA LEU A 574 -10.66 -21.83 -13.81
C LEU A 574 -9.41 -22.70 -13.83
N THR A 575 -8.25 -22.07 -13.75
CA THR A 575 -6.96 -22.75 -13.72
C THR A 575 -6.67 -23.25 -12.31
N LEU A 576 -6.83 -24.58 -12.08
CA LEU A 576 -6.45 -25.26 -10.84
C LEU A 576 -5.04 -25.84 -10.89
N ARG A 577 -4.34 -25.67 -12.00
CA ARG A 577 -2.97 -26.13 -12.20
C ARG A 577 -2.00 -24.97 -12.00
N ASN A 578 -0.87 -25.29 -11.40
CA ASN A 578 0.25 -24.37 -11.41
C ASN A 578 0.78 -24.34 -12.85
N GLU A 579 0.68 -23.19 -13.53
CA GLU A 579 1.49 -22.98 -14.72
C GLU A 579 2.95 -22.90 -14.25
N LYS A 580 3.57 -24.06 -14.02
CA LYS A 580 5.01 -24.10 -14.01
C LYS A 580 5.42 -23.48 -15.34
N LYS A 581 6.08 -22.33 -15.32
CA LYS A 581 7.01 -21.99 -16.40
C LYS A 581 7.81 -23.27 -16.59
N ASP A 582 7.76 -23.85 -17.78
CA ASP A 582 8.48 -25.07 -18.11
C ASP A 582 9.93 -24.94 -17.65
N THR A 583 10.16 -25.27 -16.38
CA THR A 583 11.50 -25.42 -15.79
C THR A 583 12.03 -26.83 -16.07
N HIS A 584 11.50 -27.48 -17.11
CA HIS A 584 12.27 -28.39 -17.93
C HIS A 584 13.10 -27.58 -18.94
N SER A 585 13.70 -26.47 -18.52
CA SER A 585 14.91 -26.04 -19.14
C SER A 585 15.95 -27.08 -18.75
N THR A 586 16.27 -27.98 -19.67
CA THR A 586 17.51 -28.75 -19.71
C THR A 586 18.67 -27.75 -19.82
N GLY A 587 18.76 -26.83 -18.87
CA GLY A 587 19.82 -25.84 -18.80
C GLY A 587 21.04 -26.44 -18.10
N ASN A 588 22.21 -25.90 -18.42
CA ASN A 588 23.51 -26.33 -17.91
C ASN A 588 23.64 -26.28 -16.37
N LEU A 589 22.64 -25.70 -15.65
CA LEU A 589 22.68 -25.49 -14.20
C LEU A 589 21.70 -26.39 -13.43
N THR A 590 21.04 -27.34 -14.08
CA THR A 590 20.07 -28.24 -13.44
C THR A 590 20.69 -28.98 -12.26
N GLY A 591 20.04 -28.94 -11.09
CA GLY A 591 20.51 -29.58 -9.84
C GLY A 591 21.65 -28.84 -9.13
N LYS A 592 22.08 -27.66 -9.60
CA LYS A 592 23.10 -26.84 -8.96
C LYS A 592 22.48 -25.69 -8.17
N THR A 593 23.10 -25.36 -7.04
CA THR A 593 22.65 -24.29 -6.15
C THR A 593 23.63 -23.14 -6.15
N PHE A 594 23.11 -21.91 -6.15
CA PHE A 594 23.89 -20.68 -6.27
C PHE A 594 23.57 -19.70 -5.14
N LEU A 595 24.57 -18.93 -4.76
CA LEU A 595 24.44 -17.78 -3.86
C LEU A 595 25.29 -16.64 -4.40
N PHE A 596 24.73 -15.44 -4.49
CA PHE A 596 25.45 -14.25 -4.90
C PHE A 596 25.86 -13.40 -3.70
N THR A 597 27.07 -12.85 -3.71
CA THR A 597 27.59 -11.96 -2.67
C THR A 597 28.48 -10.87 -3.29
N GLY A 598 28.43 -9.66 -2.76
CA GLY A 598 29.09 -8.50 -3.35
C GLY A 598 28.30 -7.89 -4.52
N THR A 599 28.88 -6.85 -5.13
CA THR A 599 28.32 -6.14 -6.29
C THR A 599 28.83 -6.76 -7.57
N LEU A 600 27.94 -7.18 -8.45
CA LEU A 600 28.29 -7.68 -9.79
C LEU A 600 28.55 -6.49 -10.72
N SER A 601 29.54 -6.63 -11.61
CA SER A 601 30.01 -5.53 -12.46
C SER A 601 29.24 -5.39 -13.78
N LYS A 602 28.65 -6.48 -14.30
CA LYS A 602 27.97 -6.51 -15.62
C LYS A 602 26.47 -6.81 -15.51
N LEU A 603 26.05 -7.54 -14.49
CA LEU A 603 24.67 -7.97 -14.29
C LEU A 603 24.11 -7.37 -13.01
N LYS A 604 22.83 -7.02 -13.02
CA LYS A 604 22.12 -6.81 -11.76
C LYS A 604 21.94 -8.16 -11.05
N ARG A 605 21.99 -8.16 -9.74
CA ARG A 605 21.82 -9.38 -8.95
C ARG A 605 20.53 -10.13 -9.27
N SER A 606 19.42 -9.41 -9.45
CA SER A 606 18.14 -9.97 -9.85
C SER A 606 18.19 -10.65 -11.22
N GLU A 607 18.89 -10.06 -12.17
CA GLU A 607 19.09 -10.63 -13.51
C GLU A 607 19.91 -11.92 -13.44
N ALA A 608 21.01 -11.91 -12.68
CA ALA A 608 21.85 -13.09 -12.48
C ALA A 608 21.09 -14.23 -11.77
N GLU A 609 20.28 -13.91 -10.77
CA GLU A 609 19.41 -14.90 -10.10
C GLU A 609 18.33 -15.45 -11.03
N GLU A 610 17.79 -14.62 -11.93
CA GLU A 610 16.80 -15.04 -12.92
C GLU A 610 17.43 -15.93 -14.00
N MET A 611 18.65 -15.62 -14.44
CA MET A 611 19.44 -16.48 -15.36
C MET A 611 19.74 -17.86 -14.77
N VAL A 612 20.04 -17.94 -13.47
CA VAL A 612 20.21 -19.24 -12.77
C VAL A 612 18.91 -20.05 -12.82
N ARG A 613 17.76 -19.42 -12.47
CA ARG A 613 16.46 -20.08 -12.47
C ARG A 613 16.05 -20.51 -13.88
N ALA A 614 16.27 -19.66 -14.88
CA ALA A 614 15.97 -19.95 -16.28
C ALA A 614 16.79 -21.14 -16.82
N ASN A 615 17.98 -21.40 -16.27
CA ASN A 615 18.86 -22.51 -16.61
C ASN A 615 18.73 -23.73 -15.67
N GLY A 616 17.65 -23.81 -14.87
CA GLY A 616 17.34 -24.97 -14.02
C GLY A 616 18.10 -25.01 -12.69
N GLY A 617 18.87 -23.96 -12.32
CA GLY A 617 19.56 -23.84 -11.05
C GLY A 617 18.68 -23.29 -9.93
N GLN A 618 19.10 -23.45 -8.70
CA GLN A 618 18.41 -22.95 -7.50
C GLN A 618 19.23 -21.86 -6.79
N ILE A 619 18.54 -20.86 -6.25
CA ILE A 619 19.17 -19.78 -5.46
C ILE A 619 18.97 -20.06 -3.97
N LEU A 620 20.06 -19.96 -3.20
CA LEU A 620 20.04 -20.05 -1.73
C LEU A 620 20.26 -18.66 -1.11
N SER A 621 19.65 -18.43 0.04
CA SER A 621 19.79 -17.17 0.80
C SER A 621 21.04 -17.12 1.70
N GLY A 622 21.63 -18.27 2.01
CA GLY A 622 22.77 -18.39 2.93
C GLY A 622 23.79 -19.45 2.54
N VAL A 623 24.99 -19.36 3.13
CA VAL A 623 26.06 -20.35 2.95
C VAL A 623 25.77 -21.58 3.80
N SER A 624 25.63 -22.75 3.14
CA SER A 624 25.39 -24.05 3.78
C SER A 624 26.10 -25.15 2.98
N ALA A 625 26.19 -26.36 3.52
CA ALA A 625 26.77 -27.51 2.82
C ALA A 625 26.00 -27.92 1.55
N LYS A 626 24.79 -27.39 1.35
CA LYS A 626 23.98 -27.59 0.13
C LYS A 626 24.32 -26.62 -1.00
N LEU A 627 25.19 -25.62 -0.74
CA LEU A 627 25.58 -24.63 -1.74
C LEU A 627 26.67 -25.21 -2.66
N ASN A 628 26.43 -25.18 -3.97
CA ASN A 628 27.42 -25.62 -4.96
C ASN A 628 28.33 -24.46 -5.41
N TYR A 629 27.74 -23.30 -5.73
CA TYR A 629 28.47 -22.17 -6.25
C TYR A 629 28.19 -20.88 -5.46
N LEU A 630 29.26 -20.21 -4.99
CA LEU A 630 29.18 -18.83 -4.54
C LEU A 630 29.72 -17.94 -5.63
N VAL A 631 28.87 -17.08 -6.20
CA VAL A 631 29.31 -16.05 -7.17
C VAL A 631 29.67 -14.80 -6.38
N ALA A 632 30.97 -14.46 -6.41
CA ALA A 632 31.52 -13.32 -5.69
C ALA A 632 31.76 -12.15 -6.64
N GLY A 633 31.06 -11.04 -6.42
CA GLY A 633 31.32 -9.73 -7.03
C GLY A 633 32.32 -8.92 -6.21
N GLU A 634 32.44 -7.64 -6.53
CA GLU A 634 33.30 -6.71 -5.79
C GLU A 634 32.75 -6.51 -4.35
N GLU A 635 33.66 -6.30 -3.40
CA GLU A 635 33.35 -6.15 -1.97
C GLU A 635 32.55 -7.30 -1.34
N ALA A 636 32.83 -8.52 -1.77
CA ALA A 636 32.19 -9.73 -1.22
C ALA A 636 32.54 -9.90 0.27
N GLY A 637 31.53 -9.68 1.15
CA GLY A 637 31.69 -9.64 2.61
C GLY A 637 31.76 -11.03 3.29
N SER A 638 31.24 -11.12 4.51
CA SER A 638 31.34 -12.30 5.41
C SER A 638 30.86 -13.64 4.82
N LYS A 639 30.01 -13.63 3.78
CA LYS A 639 29.54 -14.84 3.09
C LYS A 639 30.67 -15.51 2.29
N LEU A 640 31.59 -14.74 1.71
CA LEU A 640 32.76 -15.25 1.01
C LEU A 640 33.70 -16.00 1.96
N GLU A 641 33.98 -15.41 3.11
CA GLU A 641 34.86 -16.05 4.12
C GLU A 641 34.24 -17.33 4.73
N LYS A 642 32.91 -17.38 4.83
CA LYS A 642 32.20 -18.60 5.25
C LYS A 642 32.24 -19.69 4.17
N ALA A 643 32.08 -19.31 2.91
CA ALA A 643 32.11 -20.27 1.80
C ALA A 643 33.50 -20.90 1.60
N LYS A 644 34.58 -20.11 1.72
CA LYS A 644 35.95 -20.61 1.65
C LYS A 644 36.30 -21.69 2.68
N LYS A 645 35.57 -21.74 3.80
CA LYS A 645 35.76 -22.76 4.86
C LYS A 645 35.08 -24.09 4.54
N ILE A 646 34.26 -24.16 3.50
CA ILE A 646 33.51 -25.37 3.12
C ILE A 646 34.06 -25.86 1.76
N PRO A 647 34.85 -26.95 1.73
CA PRO A 647 35.54 -27.42 0.52
C PRO A 647 34.61 -27.81 -0.66
N SER A 648 33.33 -28.08 -0.39
CA SER A 648 32.35 -28.44 -1.42
C SER A 648 31.79 -27.25 -2.18
N ILE A 649 32.09 -26.02 -1.76
CA ILE A 649 31.56 -24.81 -2.41
C ILE A 649 32.59 -24.26 -3.39
N HIS A 650 32.20 -24.13 -4.64
CA HIS A 650 33.01 -23.48 -5.66
C HIS A 650 32.75 -21.98 -5.63
N VAL A 651 33.79 -21.22 -5.25
CA VAL A 651 33.76 -19.76 -5.33
C VAL A 651 34.18 -19.34 -6.74
N ILE A 652 33.28 -18.65 -7.45
CA ILE A 652 33.49 -18.19 -8.83
C ILE A 652 33.23 -16.68 -8.91
N ASN A 653 33.82 -16.03 -9.90
CA ASN A 653 33.54 -14.64 -10.22
C ASN A 653 32.37 -14.53 -11.24
N GLU A 654 31.95 -13.30 -11.52
CA GLU A 654 30.85 -13.02 -12.45
C GLU A 654 31.14 -13.53 -13.88
N GLN A 655 32.38 -13.41 -14.36
CA GLN A 655 32.76 -13.88 -15.70
C GLN A 655 32.68 -15.41 -15.81
N ASP A 656 33.11 -16.11 -14.79
CA ASP A 656 33.03 -17.58 -14.75
C ASP A 656 31.57 -18.06 -14.60
N PHE A 657 30.75 -17.28 -13.92
CA PHE A 657 29.30 -17.52 -13.86
C PHE A 657 28.65 -17.39 -15.24
N ILE A 658 28.97 -16.32 -16.00
CA ILE A 658 28.44 -16.12 -17.37
C ILE A 658 28.88 -17.27 -18.29
N LYS A 659 30.14 -17.73 -18.20
CA LYS A 659 30.60 -18.90 -18.95
C LYS A 659 29.86 -20.20 -18.58
N LEU A 660 29.47 -20.38 -17.31
CA LEU A 660 28.68 -21.52 -16.87
C LEU A 660 27.26 -21.54 -17.45
N LEU A 661 26.73 -20.39 -17.84
CA LEU A 661 25.45 -20.27 -18.55
C LEU A 661 25.54 -20.72 -20.01
N GLY A 662 26.75 -20.80 -20.58
CA GLY A 662 26.96 -21.19 -21.98
C GLY A 662 27.05 -20.01 -22.96
N GLU A 663 27.27 -18.79 -22.44
CA GLU A 663 27.55 -17.57 -23.21
C GLU A 663 29.05 -17.25 -23.27
#